data_7d16e0285200570f4d9e9b743369f905
#
_entry.id   7d16e0285200570f4d9e9b743369f905
#
_cell.length_a   1.000
_cell.length_b   1.000
_cell.length_c   1.000
_cell.angle_alpha   90.00
_cell.angle_beta   90.00
_cell.angle_gamma   90.00
#
_symmetry.space_group_name_H-M   'P 1'
#
loop_
_entity.id
_entity.type
_entity.pdbx_description
1 polymer ?
#
loop_
_entity_poly.entity_id
_entity_poly.type
_entity_poly.pdbx_seq_one_letter_code
_entity_poly.pdbx_strand_id
1 'polypeptide(L)'
;MPYSEYRPEFMGSAVLAPSGGFEAGSMQSFTLVYTAGRFGIDDTGSIKIGFRFATDFGPAQFDDPEAPGYTTAEASNGATLELKWEFKRNIRPWSRSLYIGVMKHFLRPGDTITIRFGDRRFGSPGIRVQTYCESRFQFRVLVDAIATYDYVALPESPVIAILPGPGVQWRAVLPTQIRAGQLFRLAIKADDKWGNTSNQVNATLKLEGSPSISDLPHSVRFEAGQFATLVDGLSVRVPGVYTIGIRDGSGSRLCTSNPIEVVPSDAHDVHFWGDTHGQSDETLGTNSAREYFEFGRDKAFLDVMGHQGNDFQITGAFWRELNELSRAFDVPGRFVCIPGYEWSANTAVGGDRNVHYRHEGETIHRSSHAQIFDANDRHDETTDAHTAHELFVKLKEKDCIVMAHVGGRYADITYAHDGRVETAVEVHSAWGTFDWILSDAFDQGYRVGVVANSDGHKGRPGACYPGASFFGSYGGLTCFIAPSLDRDAIFECMRRRHHYATTGNRMLLDVRVRTHSDATLFHRDPAVFATATTERTRELRMGDIARLADDDIEFDVAIVGSAPIERVEIMEGDEVLEIVRPYGPEDLGARVRLVYQGAEYRGRARTTTWDGSLAIEGNAILRTAVFNNWNLDRGIQRQNASGLAWKAVTTGNHGGIDIWLRDGIAGRISFETKNVRGGRDITSLGLERHIFSAGGLERALKLYRLPEQMTETRMTIRRMLRLRETGDTRLFVRVWQEDGHRAWSSPIYLFR
;
A
#
# COMPACT_ATOMS: atom_id res chain seq x y z
N MET A 1 41.77 -9.78 16.37
CA MET A 1 41.81 -8.83 15.25
C MET A 1 42.08 -7.45 15.82
N PRO A 2 42.76 -6.55 15.12
CA PRO A 2 42.96 -5.17 15.58
C PRO A 2 41.65 -4.42 15.83
N TYR A 3 40.55 -4.85 15.21
CA TYR A 3 39.21 -4.29 15.38
C TYR A 3 38.50 -4.68 16.66
N SER A 4 38.97 -5.59 17.46
CA SER A 4 38.38 -5.93 18.76
C SER A 4 38.34 -4.74 19.74
N GLU A 5 39.20 -3.75 19.49
CA GLU A 5 39.26 -2.51 20.26
C GLU A 5 38.30 -1.44 19.74
N TYR A 6 37.73 -1.57 18.51
CA TYR A 6 36.75 -0.65 17.93
C TYR A 6 35.35 -1.01 18.40
N ARG A 7 35.11 -0.92 19.71
CA ARG A 7 33.81 -1.18 20.31
C ARG A 7 32.92 0.08 20.21
N PRO A 8 31.57 -0.08 20.13
CA PRO A 8 30.63 1.04 20.08
C PRO A 8 30.91 2.11 21.16
N GLU A 9 31.18 1.72 22.40
CA GLU A 9 31.44 2.61 23.54
C GLU A 9 32.67 3.49 23.41
N PHE A 10 33.57 3.14 22.47
CA PHE A 10 34.82 3.90 22.23
C PHE A 10 34.71 4.87 21.05
N MET A 11 33.60 4.83 20.30
CA MET A 11 33.41 5.62 19.09
C MET A 11 32.94 7.05 19.36
N GLY A 12 32.67 7.41 20.60
CA GLY A 12 32.22 8.75 20.96
C GLY A 12 30.75 8.83 21.32
N SER A 13 30.20 10.02 21.20
CA SER A 13 28.80 10.31 21.50
C SER A 13 28.21 11.32 20.55
N ALA A 14 26.89 11.41 20.49
CA ALA A 14 26.20 12.41 19.70
C ALA A 14 24.97 12.97 20.46
N VAL A 15 24.76 14.26 20.33
CA VAL A 15 23.57 14.96 20.86
C VAL A 15 22.91 15.75 19.75
N LEU A 16 21.57 15.89 19.83
CA LEU A 16 20.76 16.60 18.85
C LEU A 16 19.93 17.69 19.52
N ALA A 17 19.92 18.87 18.92
CA ALA A 17 19.07 19.98 19.34
C ALA A 17 18.39 20.63 18.12
N PRO A 18 17.09 20.98 18.20
CA PRO A 18 16.17 20.65 19.30
C PRO A 18 15.83 19.15 19.32
N SER A 19 15.43 18.64 20.48
CA SER A 19 14.90 17.30 20.70
C SER A 19 13.38 17.35 20.91
N GLY A 20 12.71 16.19 20.93
CA GLY A 20 11.28 16.08 21.21
C GLY A 20 10.44 15.74 19.99
N GLY A 21 9.21 16.27 19.91
CA GLY A 21 8.25 15.95 18.85
C GLY A 21 8.14 17.04 17.80
N PHE A 22 8.06 16.65 16.54
CA PHE A 22 7.94 17.56 15.37
C PHE A 22 6.81 17.11 14.46
N GLU A 23 6.08 18.08 13.91
CA GLU A 23 5.00 17.80 12.95
C GLU A 23 5.55 17.22 11.66
N ALA A 24 4.90 16.15 11.16
CA ALA A 24 5.22 15.49 9.91
C ALA A 24 5.22 16.49 8.72
N GLY A 25 6.29 16.46 7.93
CA GLY A 25 6.47 17.35 6.77
C GLY A 25 6.75 18.81 7.10
N SER A 26 6.97 19.18 8.39
CA SER A 26 7.37 20.53 8.78
C SER A 26 8.83 20.82 8.38
N MET A 27 9.13 22.12 8.21
CA MET A 27 10.49 22.60 7.94
C MET A 27 11.18 22.91 9.25
N GLN A 28 12.25 22.19 9.58
CA GLN A 28 12.99 22.30 10.83
C GLN A 28 14.47 22.60 10.61
N SER A 29 15.17 22.96 11.66
CA SER A 29 16.63 23.05 11.67
C SER A 29 17.14 22.27 12.89
N PHE A 30 18.06 21.34 12.66
CA PHE A 30 18.64 20.51 13.73
C PHE A 30 20.15 20.70 13.78
N THR A 31 20.68 20.80 14.99
CA THR A 31 22.12 20.78 15.24
C THR A 31 22.50 19.46 15.92
N LEU A 32 23.24 18.62 15.23
CA LEU A 32 23.84 17.40 15.78
C LEU A 32 25.30 17.68 16.09
N VAL A 33 25.69 17.47 17.33
CA VAL A 33 27.08 17.58 17.78
C VAL A 33 27.61 16.17 18.06
N TYR A 34 28.52 15.73 17.23
CA TYR A 34 29.28 14.50 17.48
C TYR A 34 30.56 14.85 18.26
N THR A 35 30.85 14.10 19.30
CA THR A 35 32.08 14.20 20.09
C THR A 35 32.93 12.95 19.84
N ALA A 36 34.16 13.15 19.35
CA ALA A 36 35.05 12.06 19.01
C ALA A 36 35.45 11.24 20.25
N GLY A 37 35.40 9.92 20.10
CA GLY A 37 35.65 8.97 21.15
C GLY A 37 37.17 8.70 21.39
N ARG A 38 37.47 7.59 22.04
CA ARG A 38 38.80 7.20 22.51
C ARG A 38 39.90 7.27 21.45
N PHE A 39 39.58 6.98 20.19
CA PHE A 39 40.55 6.91 19.09
C PHE A 39 40.62 8.20 18.26
N GLY A 40 39.75 9.18 18.55
CA GLY A 40 39.59 10.32 17.62
C GLY A 40 39.03 9.89 16.26
N ILE A 41 39.32 10.67 15.24
CA ILE A 41 39.11 10.32 13.82
C ILE A 41 40.38 10.77 13.07
N ASP A 42 41.03 9.84 12.41
CA ASP A 42 42.22 10.13 11.64
C ASP A 42 41.89 10.81 10.30
N ASP A 43 42.90 11.33 9.64
CA ASP A 43 42.78 11.85 8.28
C ASP A 43 42.22 10.71 7.36
N THR A 44 41.28 11.04 6.50
CA THR A 44 40.47 10.09 5.72
C THR A 44 39.46 9.22 6.48
N GLY A 45 39.46 9.26 7.82
CA GLY A 45 38.35 8.70 8.61
C GLY A 45 37.05 9.49 8.41
N SER A 46 35.94 8.95 8.85
CA SER A 46 34.64 9.55 8.57
C SER A 46 33.55 9.18 9.58
N ILE A 47 32.46 9.98 9.58
CA ILE A 47 31.24 9.62 10.23
C ILE A 47 30.08 9.58 9.21
N LYS A 48 29.06 8.79 9.49
CA LYS A 48 27.80 8.79 8.74
C LYS A 48 26.63 9.02 9.67
N ILE A 49 25.66 9.80 9.21
CA ILE A 49 24.37 9.91 9.85
C ILE A 49 23.36 9.17 8.96
N GLY A 50 22.97 7.96 9.39
CA GLY A 50 22.12 7.06 8.62
C GLY A 50 20.62 7.27 8.90
N PHE A 51 19.82 7.14 7.84
CA PHE A 51 18.36 7.21 7.88
C PHE A 51 17.74 5.97 7.24
N ARG A 52 16.61 5.53 7.77
CA ARG A 52 15.94 4.29 7.34
C ARG A 52 15.44 4.38 5.89
N PHE A 53 15.27 3.20 5.29
CA PHE A 53 14.85 3.04 3.89
C PHE A 53 13.55 3.78 3.55
N ALA A 54 12.53 3.67 4.39
CA ALA A 54 11.19 4.20 4.09
C ALA A 54 11.10 5.74 4.18
N THR A 55 12.08 6.41 4.83
CA THR A 55 11.99 7.85 5.09
C THR A 55 12.03 8.71 3.84
N ASP A 56 11.28 9.79 3.86
CA ASP A 56 11.37 10.92 2.92
C ASP A 56 11.92 12.20 3.60
N PHE A 57 12.66 12.02 4.71
CA PHE A 57 13.39 13.11 5.36
C PHE A 57 14.43 13.71 4.41
N GLY A 58 14.53 15.02 4.41
CA GLY A 58 15.52 15.77 3.61
C GLY A 58 15.17 15.87 2.12
N PRO A 59 16.10 15.73 1.17
CA PRO A 59 17.53 15.43 1.35
C PRO A 59 18.35 16.61 1.90
N ALA A 60 19.54 16.30 2.45
CA ALA A 60 20.56 17.32 2.68
C ALA A 60 21.21 17.73 1.35
N GLN A 61 21.50 19.01 1.18
CA GLN A 61 22.24 19.57 0.07
C GLN A 61 23.23 20.64 0.60
N PHE A 62 24.26 20.99 -0.18
CA PHE A 62 25.43 21.73 0.28
C PHE A 62 25.76 22.94 -0.59
N ASP A 63 25.06 23.14 -1.71
CA ASP A 63 25.44 24.09 -2.76
C ASP A 63 24.60 25.36 -2.73
N ASP A 64 23.33 25.30 -2.32
CA ASP A 64 22.41 26.45 -2.31
C ASP A 64 21.99 26.81 -0.87
N PRO A 65 22.61 27.89 -0.31
CA PRO A 65 22.36 28.31 1.07
C PRO A 65 20.93 28.77 1.36
N GLU A 66 20.17 29.18 0.34
CA GLU A 66 18.80 29.68 0.47
C GLU A 66 17.75 28.57 0.27
N ALA A 67 18.15 27.43 -0.32
CA ALA A 67 17.23 26.34 -0.64
C ALA A 67 16.96 25.42 0.56
N PRO A 68 15.83 24.67 0.56
CA PRO A 68 15.55 23.64 1.54
C PRO A 68 16.65 22.58 1.62
N GLY A 69 16.93 22.10 2.84
CA GLY A 69 17.90 21.03 3.06
C GLY A 69 19.35 21.49 3.13
N TYR A 70 19.64 22.80 3.04
CA TYR A 70 21.00 23.28 3.17
C TYR A 70 21.62 22.81 4.49
N THR A 71 22.76 22.14 4.39
CA THR A 71 23.39 21.47 5.53
C THR A 71 24.86 21.83 5.58
N THR A 72 25.35 22.22 6.77
CA THR A 72 26.74 22.55 7.02
C THR A 72 27.33 21.67 8.11
N ALA A 73 28.67 21.51 8.10
CA ALA A 73 29.39 20.88 9.19
C ALA A 73 30.71 21.60 9.44
N GLU A 74 31.11 21.67 10.70
CA GLU A 74 32.37 22.29 11.13
C GLU A 74 33.01 21.47 12.25
N ALA A 75 34.32 21.30 12.18
CA ALA A 75 35.12 20.66 13.24
C ALA A 75 35.63 21.71 14.24
N SER A 76 35.59 21.41 15.54
CA SER A 76 36.03 22.34 16.62
C SER A 76 37.50 22.76 16.53
N ASN A 77 38.32 21.91 15.94
CA ASN A 77 39.77 22.16 15.76
C ASN A 77 40.15 22.67 14.36
N GLY A 78 39.13 22.96 13.50
CA GLY A 78 39.36 23.49 12.15
C GLY A 78 39.75 22.43 11.10
N ALA A 79 39.61 21.15 11.38
CA ALA A 79 39.82 20.11 10.38
C ALA A 79 38.88 20.31 9.18
N THR A 80 39.40 20.06 7.97
CA THR A 80 38.61 20.18 6.73
C THR A 80 37.68 18.99 6.56
N LEU A 81 36.41 19.25 6.36
CA LEU A 81 35.37 18.23 6.20
C LEU A 81 34.85 18.18 4.77
N GLU A 82 34.56 16.98 4.27
CA GLU A 82 33.83 16.73 3.03
C GLU A 82 32.43 16.21 3.34
N LEU A 83 31.41 16.78 2.72
CA LEU A 83 30.01 16.39 2.91
C LEU A 83 29.45 15.74 1.66
N LYS A 84 28.75 14.62 1.80
CA LYS A 84 28.03 13.94 0.71
C LYS A 84 26.70 13.39 1.22
N TRP A 85 25.66 13.52 0.39
CA TRP A 85 24.40 12.81 0.60
C TRP A 85 24.41 11.52 -0.21
N GLU A 86 24.40 10.37 0.47
CA GLU A 86 24.55 9.07 -0.15
C GLU A 86 23.24 8.26 -0.12
N PHE A 87 23.01 7.46 -1.17
CA PHE A 87 21.89 6.52 -1.23
C PHE A 87 22.41 5.12 -1.53
N LYS A 88 21.93 4.11 -0.78
CA LYS A 88 22.35 2.69 -0.88
C LYS A 88 23.86 2.45 -0.65
N ARG A 89 24.48 3.25 0.20
CA ARG A 89 25.89 3.11 0.60
C ARG A 89 26.08 2.57 2.01
N ASN A 90 24.98 2.07 2.63
CA ASN A 90 24.98 1.44 3.94
C ASN A 90 24.22 0.11 3.90
N ILE A 91 24.31 -0.64 5.02
CA ILE A 91 23.53 -1.85 5.22
C ILE A 91 22.05 -1.51 5.46
N ARG A 92 21.13 -2.35 4.98
CA ARG A 92 19.71 -2.24 5.28
C ARG A 92 19.48 -2.33 6.80
N PRO A 93 18.48 -1.60 7.31
CA PRO A 93 17.53 -0.71 6.63
C PRO A 93 18.03 0.73 6.43
N TRP A 94 19.28 1.05 6.72
CA TRP A 94 19.89 2.37 6.73
C TRP A 94 20.43 2.73 5.33
N SER A 95 19.53 3.07 4.40
CA SER A 95 19.91 3.23 3.01
C SER A 95 20.27 4.65 2.58
N ARG A 96 19.94 5.66 3.39
CA ARG A 96 20.29 7.07 3.14
C ARG A 96 21.24 7.53 4.22
N SER A 97 22.25 8.31 3.86
CA SER A 97 23.17 8.86 4.85
C SER A 97 23.77 10.19 4.44
N LEU A 98 23.98 11.04 5.44
CA LEU A 98 24.93 12.12 5.35
C LEU A 98 26.32 11.53 5.69
N TYR A 99 27.22 11.54 4.71
CA TYR A 99 28.62 11.18 4.89
C TYR A 99 29.41 12.45 5.21
N ILE A 100 30.32 12.39 6.20
CA ILE A 100 31.22 13.48 6.61
C ILE A 100 32.62 12.88 6.74
N GLY A 101 33.48 13.17 5.77
CA GLY A 101 34.86 12.74 5.74
C GLY A 101 35.80 13.79 6.32
N VAL A 102 36.78 13.39 7.12
CA VAL A 102 37.89 14.24 7.58
C VAL A 102 38.98 14.21 6.52
N MET A 103 39.14 15.31 5.77
CA MET A 103 40.01 15.37 4.58
C MET A 103 41.39 15.94 4.84
N LYS A 104 41.53 16.80 5.85
CA LYS A 104 42.81 17.37 6.29
C LYS A 104 42.76 17.56 7.80
N HIS A 105 43.88 17.30 8.46
CA HIS A 105 43.97 17.16 9.90
C HIS A 105 43.20 15.92 10.41
N PHE A 106 43.02 15.82 11.68
CA PHE A 106 42.37 14.72 12.39
C PHE A 106 41.59 15.27 13.60
N LEU A 107 40.74 14.48 14.18
CA LEU A 107 40.06 14.81 15.43
C LEU A 107 40.70 14.04 16.58
N ARG A 108 41.00 14.72 17.66
CA ARG A 108 41.44 14.11 18.94
C ARG A 108 40.23 13.66 19.75
N PRO A 109 40.41 12.74 20.69
CA PRO A 109 39.38 12.45 21.69
C PRO A 109 38.86 13.73 22.35
N GLY A 110 37.53 13.94 22.29
CA GLY A 110 36.85 15.13 22.81
C GLY A 110 36.66 16.28 21.79
N ASP A 111 37.35 16.28 20.65
CA ASP A 111 37.03 17.22 19.54
C ASP A 111 35.63 16.92 19.01
N THR A 112 34.98 17.97 18.47
CA THR A 112 33.60 17.83 17.99
C THR A 112 33.44 18.13 16.50
N ILE A 113 32.44 17.49 15.88
CA ILE A 113 31.86 17.91 14.61
C ILE A 113 30.45 18.43 14.87
N THR A 114 30.22 19.69 14.58
CA THR A 114 28.89 20.31 14.65
C THR A 114 28.25 20.31 13.28
N ILE A 115 27.14 19.57 13.13
CA ILE A 115 26.39 19.39 11.89
C ILE A 115 25.07 20.13 12.01
N ARG A 116 24.74 21.02 11.07
CA ARG A 116 23.47 21.76 11.04
C ARG A 116 22.65 21.34 9.84
N PHE A 117 21.66 20.49 10.07
CA PHE A 117 20.67 20.12 9.08
C PHE A 117 19.66 21.26 8.90
N GLY A 118 19.47 21.71 7.66
CA GLY A 118 18.60 22.84 7.37
C GLY A 118 19.12 24.13 8.01
N ASP A 119 20.38 24.47 7.77
CA ASP A 119 21.06 25.61 8.35
C ASP A 119 20.45 26.93 7.88
N ARG A 120 19.72 27.60 8.79
CA ARG A 120 18.98 28.84 8.50
C ARG A 120 19.85 30.11 8.52
N ARG A 121 21.09 30.02 8.92
CA ARG A 121 21.98 31.19 9.05
C ARG A 121 22.22 31.92 7.71
N PHE A 122 21.99 31.21 6.59
CA PHE A 122 22.22 31.71 5.24
C PHE A 122 20.95 31.86 4.40
N GLY A 123 19.77 31.80 5.00
CA GLY A 123 18.49 32.00 4.31
C GLY A 123 17.68 30.76 4.03
N SER A 124 18.20 29.55 4.26
CA SER A 124 17.44 28.30 4.10
C SER A 124 16.18 28.28 4.97
N PRO A 125 15.04 27.79 4.46
CA PRO A 125 13.84 27.59 5.26
C PRO A 125 13.98 26.44 6.27
N GLY A 126 15.03 25.64 6.19
CA GLY A 126 15.26 24.45 6.98
C GLY A 126 15.30 23.17 6.15
N ILE A 127 15.28 22.02 6.83
CA ILE A 127 15.15 20.69 6.21
C ILE A 127 13.76 20.12 6.52
N ARG A 128 13.14 19.45 5.55
CA ARG A 128 11.82 18.84 5.74
C ARG A 128 11.92 17.58 6.58
N VAL A 129 11.18 17.54 7.70
CA VAL A 129 10.95 16.32 8.47
C VAL A 129 10.12 15.36 7.62
N GLN A 130 10.32 14.05 7.79
CA GLN A 130 9.54 13.06 7.03
C GLN A 130 8.03 13.28 7.16
N THR A 131 7.27 12.86 6.14
CA THR A 131 5.85 13.17 6.03
C THR A 131 4.93 12.18 6.76
N TYR A 132 5.45 11.16 7.42
CA TYR A 132 4.65 10.19 8.18
C TYR A 132 5.16 10.05 9.61
N CYS A 133 4.25 9.69 10.51
CA CYS A 133 4.53 9.58 11.94
C CYS A 133 5.47 8.42 12.25
N GLU A 134 6.39 8.69 13.17
CA GLU A 134 7.31 7.70 13.71
C GLU A 134 7.63 8.06 15.16
N SER A 135 7.44 7.12 16.08
CA SER A 135 7.64 7.35 17.50
C SER A 135 9.12 7.53 17.86
N ARG A 136 10.02 6.93 17.07
CA ARG A 136 11.47 6.91 17.30
C ARG A 136 12.28 7.11 16.03
N PHE A 137 12.14 8.26 15.38
CA PHE A 137 12.94 8.62 14.22
C PHE A 137 14.40 8.85 14.65
N GLN A 138 15.31 7.99 14.19
CA GLN A 138 16.70 7.96 14.64
C GLN A 138 17.65 8.65 13.64
N PHE A 139 18.53 9.51 14.14
CA PHE A 139 19.73 9.99 13.46
C PHE A 139 20.88 9.02 13.78
N ARG A 140 20.94 7.90 13.07
CA ARG A 140 21.91 6.83 13.39
C ARG A 140 23.32 7.26 13.05
N VAL A 141 24.15 7.44 14.08
CA VAL A 141 25.55 7.84 13.94
C VAL A 141 26.43 6.60 13.86
N LEU A 142 27.26 6.55 12.80
CA LEU A 142 28.20 5.49 12.53
C LEU A 142 29.59 6.11 12.34
N VAL A 143 30.62 5.48 12.87
CA VAL A 143 31.99 6.02 12.90
C VAL A 143 32.96 5.02 12.27
N ASP A 144 33.79 5.52 11.35
CA ASP A 144 34.98 4.84 10.83
C ASP A 144 36.20 5.71 11.19
N ALA A 145 36.87 5.36 12.29
CA ALA A 145 37.90 6.22 12.87
C ALA A 145 39.22 6.28 12.05
N ILE A 146 39.50 5.25 11.22
CA ILE A 146 40.79 5.08 10.52
C ILE A 146 40.64 4.63 9.07
N ALA A 147 39.56 5.02 8.40
CA ALA A 147 39.29 4.70 7.00
C ALA A 147 39.35 3.19 6.65
N THR A 148 38.77 2.36 7.50
CA THR A 148 38.65 0.90 7.27
C THR A 148 37.45 0.56 6.40
N TYR A 149 36.52 1.51 6.20
CA TYR A 149 35.19 1.34 5.56
C TYR A 149 34.27 0.40 6.32
N ASP A 150 34.65 0.00 7.53
CA ASP A 150 33.81 -0.77 8.46
C ASP A 150 33.31 0.16 9.57
N TYR A 151 32.04 0.56 9.45
CA TYR A 151 31.43 1.56 10.31
C TYR A 151 30.86 0.95 11.58
N VAL A 152 31.28 1.48 12.72
CA VAL A 152 30.77 1.10 14.05
C VAL A 152 29.69 2.08 14.48
N ALA A 153 28.48 1.59 14.78
CA ALA A 153 27.39 2.44 15.28
C ALA A 153 27.67 2.86 16.73
N LEU A 154 27.31 4.10 17.08
CA LEU A 154 27.30 4.50 18.49
C LEU A 154 26.30 3.65 19.29
N PRO A 155 26.56 3.39 20.59
CA PRO A 155 25.63 2.68 21.45
C PRO A 155 24.27 3.35 21.51
N GLU A 156 24.27 4.68 21.55
CA GLU A 156 23.08 5.51 21.52
C GLU A 156 23.20 6.57 20.44
N SER A 157 22.23 6.63 19.57
CA SER A 157 22.08 7.68 18.55
C SER A 157 20.86 8.54 18.86
N PRO A 158 20.90 9.85 18.56
CA PRO A 158 19.80 10.75 18.85
C PRO A 158 18.51 10.35 18.16
N VAL A 159 17.39 10.55 18.84
CA VAL A 159 16.03 10.29 18.33
C VAL A 159 15.13 11.52 18.49
N ILE A 160 14.15 11.64 17.60
CA ILE A 160 13.03 12.56 17.71
C ILE A 160 11.72 11.79 17.51
N ALA A 161 10.59 12.35 17.93
CA ALA A 161 9.28 11.86 17.56
C ALA A 161 8.72 12.68 16.39
N ILE A 162 8.09 12.02 15.42
CA ILE A 162 7.38 12.67 14.33
C ILE A 162 5.89 12.48 14.54
N LEU A 163 5.19 13.59 14.74
CA LEU A 163 3.82 13.69 15.20
C LEU A 163 2.88 14.08 14.05
N PRO A 164 1.59 13.70 14.09
CA PRO A 164 0.64 14.15 13.10
C PRO A 164 0.39 15.65 13.18
N GLY A 165 0.09 16.25 12.04
CA GLY A 165 -0.43 17.62 11.94
C GLY A 165 -1.93 17.72 12.25
N PRO A 166 -2.54 18.91 12.08
CA PRO A 166 -3.97 19.12 12.23
C PRO A 166 -4.79 18.21 11.31
N GLY A 167 -5.89 17.66 11.82
CA GLY A 167 -6.80 16.83 11.04
C GLY A 167 -7.58 17.64 10.02
N VAL A 168 -7.39 17.33 8.74
CA VAL A 168 -8.02 18.03 7.58
C VAL A 168 -8.80 17.10 6.67
N GLN A 169 -8.53 15.79 6.68
CA GLN A 169 -9.20 14.79 5.87
C GLN A 169 -10.00 13.83 6.75
N TRP A 170 -11.31 14.01 6.75
CA TRP A 170 -12.22 13.20 7.56
C TRP A 170 -12.53 11.86 6.91
N ARG A 171 -12.61 10.83 7.74
CA ARG A 171 -13.00 9.47 7.34
C ARG A 171 -13.98 8.89 8.34
N ALA A 172 -15.02 8.26 7.80
CA ALA A 172 -15.99 7.49 8.57
C ALA A 172 -16.02 6.07 8.01
N VAL A 173 -15.82 5.07 8.87
CA VAL A 173 -15.67 3.67 8.47
C VAL A 173 -16.74 2.83 9.14
N LEU A 174 -17.47 2.07 8.31
CA LEU A 174 -18.46 1.06 8.67
C LEU A 174 -17.97 -0.33 8.19
N PRO A 175 -18.44 -1.43 8.78
CA PRO A 175 -18.38 -2.74 8.12
C PRO A 175 -19.00 -2.62 6.72
N THR A 176 -18.45 -3.34 5.74
CA THR A 176 -19.03 -3.31 4.39
C THR A 176 -20.31 -4.13 4.28
N GLN A 177 -20.40 -5.21 5.05
CA GLN A 177 -21.60 -6.05 5.07
C GLN A 177 -21.86 -6.62 6.46
N ILE A 178 -23.11 -6.65 6.88
CA ILE A 178 -23.58 -7.26 8.14
C ILE A 178 -24.89 -8.00 7.92
N ARG A 179 -25.21 -8.92 8.85
CA ARG A 179 -26.53 -9.56 8.91
C ARG A 179 -27.56 -8.66 9.57
N ALA A 180 -28.80 -8.75 9.14
CA ALA A 180 -29.91 -7.99 9.73
C ALA A 180 -30.01 -8.21 11.24
N GLY A 181 -29.97 -7.13 12.02
CA GLY A 181 -30.00 -7.13 13.48
C GLY A 181 -28.63 -7.34 14.14
N GLN A 182 -27.57 -7.60 13.40
CA GLN A 182 -26.21 -7.66 13.93
C GLN A 182 -25.78 -6.27 14.43
N LEU A 183 -25.12 -6.22 15.58
CA LEU A 183 -24.53 -4.99 16.10
C LEU A 183 -23.26 -4.64 15.30
N PHE A 184 -23.08 -3.34 15.04
CA PHE A 184 -21.90 -2.84 14.36
C PHE A 184 -21.41 -1.52 14.96
N ARG A 185 -20.24 -1.11 14.53
CA ARG A 185 -19.53 0.11 14.95
C ARG A 185 -19.38 1.08 13.78
N LEU A 186 -19.53 2.37 14.07
CA LEU A 186 -19.04 3.46 13.24
C LEU A 186 -17.73 3.97 13.87
N ALA A 187 -16.67 4.04 13.08
CA ALA A 187 -15.42 4.66 13.47
C ALA A 187 -15.20 5.95 12.68
N ILE A 188 -14.83 7.03 13.37
CA ILE A 188 -14.59 8.35 12.76
C ILE A 188 -13.21 8.82 13.15
N LYS A 189 -12.41 9.23 12.14
CA LYS A 189 -11.10 9.84 12.34
C LYS A 189 -10.89 11.03 11.40
N ALA A 190 -9.87 11.83 11.70
CA ALA A 190 -9.36 12.83 10.76
C ALA A 190 -7.87 12.59 10.53
N ASP A 191 -7.45 12.55 9.29
CA ASP A 191 -6.05 12.47 8.90
C ASP A 191 -5.51 13.88 8.62
N ASP A 192 -4.21 14.11 8.85
CA ASP A 192 -3.53 15.32 8.40
C ASP A 192 -3.38 15.33 6.87
N LYS A 193 -2.79 16.40 6.31
CA LYS A 193 -2.57 16.51 4.86
C LYS A 193 -1.73 15.38 4.26
N TRP A 194 -0.89 14.72 5.08
CA TRP A 194 -0.02 13.63 4.66
C TRP A 194 -0.64 12.24 4.91
N GLY A 195 -1.87 12.20 5.44
CA GLY A 195 -2.59 10.97 5.74
C GLY A 195 -2.19 10.33 7.08
N ASN A 196 -1.56 11.06 7.98
CA ASN A 196 -1.35 10.59 9.35
C ASN A 196 -2.62 10.82 10.16
N THR A 197 -3.05 9.81 10.91
CA THR A 197 -4.21 9.96 11.80
C THR A 197 -3.91 10.98 12.88
N SER A 198 -4.68 12.07 12.91
CA SER A 198 -4.45 13.21 13.79
C SER A 198 -5.10 13.00 15.15
N ASN A 199 -4.42 13.43 16.21
CA ASN A 199 -4.96 13.54 17.57
C ASN A 199 -5.19 14.98 18.00
N GLN A 200 -5.16 15.94 17.07
CA GLN A 200 -5.34 17.36 17.34
C GLN A 200 -6.77 17.84 17.12
N VAL A 201 -7.70 16.93 16.84
CA VAL A 201 -9.11 17.27 16.62
C VAL A 201 -9.81 17.52 17.97
N ASN A 202 -10.60 18.59 18.02
CA ASN A 202 -11.48 18.90 19.14
C ASN A 202 -12.80 19.46 18.58
N ALA A 203 -13.80 18.59 18.35
CA ALA A 203 -15.01 18.95 17.63
C ALA A 203 -16.24 18.18 18.13
N THR A 204 -17.41 18.79 18.00
CA THR A 204 -18.68 18.08 18.08
C THR A 204 -19.16 17.80 16.65
N LEU A 205 -19.33 16.52 16.33
CA LEU A 205 -19.73 16.04 15.03
C LEU A 205 -21.22 15.69 15.04
N LYS A 206 -21.97 16.14 14.04
CA LYS A 206 -23.35 15.74 13.82
C LYS A 206 -23.38 14.53 12.89
N LEU A 207 -24.22 13.55 13.23
CA LEU A 207 -24.38 12.31 12.47
C LEU A 207 -25.73 12.30 11.74
N GLU A 208 -25.69 11.99 10.46
CA GLU A 208 -26.87 11.84 9.61
C GLU A 208 -26.92 10.44 9.01
N GLY A 209 -27.98 9.71 9.30
CA GLY A 209 -28.20 8.37 8.73
C GLY A 209 -29.67 8.09 8.51
N SER A 210 -29.98 6.95 7.89
CA SER A 210 -31.34 6.48 7.76
C SER A 210 -31.99 6.27 9.14
N PRO A 211 -33.29 6.59 9.32
CA PRO A 211 -34.04 6.24 10.53
C PRO A 211 -34.06 4.73 10.84
N SER A 212 -33.73 3.89 9.86
CA SER A 212 -33.60 2.44 10.05
C SER A 212 -32.35 2.04 10.84
N ILE A 213 -31.38 2.95 11.03
CA ILE A 213 -30.19 2.70 11.86
C ILE A 213 -30.57 3.00 13.32
N SER A 214 -30.75 1.95 14.10
CA SER A 214 -31.04 2.07 15.52
C SER A 214 -29.87 2.56 16.29
N ASP A 215 -30.12 3.33 17.35
CA ASP A 215 -29.13 3.84 18.31
C ASP A 215 -28.07 4.80 17.74
N LEU A 216 -28.30 5.35 16.53
CA LEU A 216 -27.46 6.38 15.97
C LEU A 216 -27.63 7.71 16.74
N PRO A 217 -26.64 8.21 17.48
CA PRO A 217 -26.76 9.46 18.20
C PRO A 217 -26.76 10.64 17.21
N HIS A 218 -27.46 11.72 17.56
CA HIS A 218 -27.46 12.95 16.74
C HIS A 218 -26.09 13.60 16.63
N SER A 219 -25.25 13.43 17.67
CA SER A 219 -23.90 13.98 17.69
C SER A 219 -22.97 13.15 18.55
N VAL A 220 -21.68 13.26 18.26
CA VAL A 220 -20.60 12.64 19.03
C VAL A 220 -19.50 13.65 19.25
N ARG A 221 -18.86 13.57 20.44
CA ARG A 221 -17.69 14.37 20.77
C ARG A 221 -16.43 13.68 20.31
N PHE A 222 -15.57 14.40 19.59
CA PHE A 222 -14.21 14.00 19.27
C PHE A 222 -13.26 14.92 20.04
N GLU A 223 -12.54 14.37 20.99
CA GLU A 223 -11.71 15.14 21.91
C GLU A 223 -10.24 15.18 21.50
N ALA A 224 -9.56 16.27 21.84
CA ALA A 224 -8.12 16.39 21.64
C ALA A 224 -7.36 15.28 22.38
N GLY A 225 -6.35 14.74 21.74
CA GLY A 225 -5.58 13.59 22.24
C GLY A 225 -6.08 12.24 21.73
N GLN A 226 -7.32 12.13 21.27
CA GLN A 226 -7.86 10.93 20.64
C GLN A 226 -7.50 10.86 19.15
N PHE A 227 -7.16 9.68 18.66
CA PHE A 227 -6.93 9.44 17.23
C PHE A 227 -8.22 9.08 16.46
N ALA A 228 -9.23 8.62 17.15
CA ALA A 228 -10.53 8.26 16.60
C ALA A 228 -11.62 8.39 17.64
N THR A 229 -12.86 8.57 17.19
CA THR A 229 -14.04 8.41 18.02
C THR A 229 -14.89 7.26 17.46
N LEU A 230 -15.47 6.47 18.37
CA LEU A 230 -16.19 5.24 18.04
C LEU A 230 -17.64 5.36 18.52
N VAL A 231 -18.58 4.91 17.70
CA VAL A 231 -19.99 4.75 18.05
C VAL A 231 -20.34 3.27 17.93
N ASP A 232 -20.45 2.62 19.07
CA ASP A 232 -20.76 1.19 19.17
C ASP A 232 -22.26 0.93 19.34
N GLY A 233 -22.68 -0.30 19.08
CA GLY A 233 -24.04 -0.76 19.37
C GLY A 233 -25.09 -0.38 18.32
N LEU A 234 -24.68 0.15 17.17
CA LEU A 234 -25.58 0.44 16.06
C LEU A 234 -26.13 -0.87 15.48
N SER A 235 -27.38 -0.85 15.00
CA SER A 235 -27.97 -2.01 14.30
C SER A 235 -28.95 -1.59 13.22
N VAL A 236 -29.17 -2.47 12.24
CA VAL A 236 -30.18 -2.32 11.18
C VAL A 236 -30.87 -3.67 10.98
N ARG A 237 -32.21 -3.66 10.98
CA ARG A 237 -33.01 -4.89 10.79
C ARG A 237 -33.52 -5.07 9.37
N VAL A 238 -33.57 -4.01 8.59
CA VAL A 238 -34.11 -4.01 7.22
C VAL A 238 -32.97 -4.22 6.25
N PRO A 239 -32.99 -5.28 5.43
CA PRO A 239 -32.01 -5.46 4.37
C PRO A 239 -31.94 -4.26 3.42
N GLY A 240 -30.74 -3.90 2.99
CA GLY A 240 -30.53 -2.74 2.13
C GLY A 240 -29.13 -2.14 2.31
N VAL A 241 -28.85 -1.05 1.61
CA VAL A 241 -27.57 -0.37 1.68
C VAL A 241 -27.70 1.00 2.34
N TYR A 242 -26.86 1.25 3.33
CA TYR A 242 -26.90 2.44 4.18
C TYR A 242 -25.55 3.14 4.19
N THR A 243 -25.57 4.45 4.46
CA THR A 243 -24.39 5.28 4.72
C THR A 243 -24.67 6.23 5.89
N ILE A 244 -23.62 6.72 6.54
CA ILE A 244 -23.73 7.73 7.59
C ILE A 244 -22.91 8.94 7.16
N GLY A 245 -23.56 10.12 7.11
CA GLY A 245 -22.93 11.40 6.85
C GLY A 245 -22.41 12.01 8.14
N ILE A 246 -21.22 12.61 8.06
CA ILE A 246 -20.58 13.33 9.17
C ILE A 246 -20.58 14.82 8.83
N ARG A 247 -21.08 15.66 9.74
CA ARG A 247 -21.08 17.11 9.60
C ARG A 247 -20.39 17.79 10.79
N ASP A 248 -19.87 18.96 10.56
CA ASP A 248 -19.35 19.82 11.62
C ASP A 248 -20.48 20.53 12.40
N GLY A 249 -20.09 21.33 13.39
CA GLY A 249 -21.03 22.13 14.21
C GLY A 249 -21.85 23.13 13.37
N SER A 250 -21.30 23.65 12.27
CA SER A 250 -21.99 24.57 11.36
C SER A 250 -23.00 23.86 10.42
N GLY A 251 -22.94 22.54 10.34
CA GLY A 251 -23.75 21.73 9.44
C GLY A 251 -23.08 21.42 8.10
N SER A 252 -21.85 21.85 7.87
CA SER A 252 -21.10 21.54 6.66
C SER A 252 -20.69 20.06 6.66
N ARG A 253 -20.83 19.38 5.49
CA ARG A 253 -20.48 17.98 5.36
C ARG A 253 -18.96 17.81 5.36
N LEU A 254 -18.45 16.98 6.28
CA LEU A 254 -17.04 16.63 6.39
C LEU A 254 -16.71 15.39 5.55
N CYS A 255 -17.51 14.34 5.68
CA CYS A 255 -17.38 13.11 4.89
C CYS A 255 -18.69 12.30 4.94
N THR A 256 -18.72 11.22 4.15
CA THR A 256 -19.71 10.14 4.22
C THR A 256 -18.94 8.84 4.44
N SER A 257 -19.52 7.90 5.20
CA SER A 257 -18.93 6.58 5.39
C SER A 257 -18.86 5.78 4.09
N ASN A 258 -18.03 4.74 4.07
CA ASN A 258 -18.25 3.68 3.09
C ASN A 258 -19.67 3.11 3.25
N PRO A 259 -20.25 2.54 2.18
CA PRO A 259 -21.55 1.88 2.27
C PRO A 259 -21.45 0.63 3.17
N ILE A 260 -22.56 0.37 3.89
CA ILE A 260 -22.81 -0.88 4.58
C ILE A 260 -24.01 -1.56 3.97
N GLU A 261 -23.87 -2.78 3.50
CA GLU A 261 -24.97 -3.63 3.08
C GLU A 261 -25.46 -4.49 4.23
N VAL A 262 -26.77 -4.44 4.47
CA VAL A 262 -27.43 -5.31 5.43
C VAL A 262 -28.10 -6.46 4.67
N VAL A 263 -27.57 -7.66 4.85
CA VAL A 263 -28.09 -8.88 4.23
C VAL A 263 -29.11 -9.58 5.16
N PRO A 264 -29.92 -10.53 4.67
CA PRO A 264 -30.78 -11.35 5.53
C PRO A 264 -30.03 -11.95 6.71
N SER A 265 -30.73 -12.17 7.82
CA SER A 265 -30.14 -12.68 9.07
C SER A 265 -29.55 -14.10 8.96
N ASP A 266 -30.01 -14.87 7.99
CA ASP A 266 -29.57 -16.23 7.67
C ASP A 266 -28.48 -16.28 6.56
N ALA A 267 -28.00 -15.14 6.08
CA ALA A 267 -26.90 -15.10 5.12
C ALA A 267 -25.68 -15.82 5.69
N HIS A 268 -25.10 -16.72 4.89
CA HIS A 268 -23.98 -17.56 5.35
C HIS A 268 -22.71 -16.73 5.55
N ASP A 269 -22.32 -15.95 4.56
CA ASP A 269 -21.05 -15.19 4.57
C ASP A 269 -21.30 -13.69 4.62
N VAL A 270 -20.30 -12.97 5.14
CA VAL A 270 -20.20 -11.50 5.17
C VAL A 270 -18.76 -11.07 4.88
N HIS A 271 -18.56 -9.77 4.64
CA HIS A 271 -17.33 -9.19 4.15
C HIS A 271 -16.48 -8.61 5.29
N PHE A 272 -15.19 -8.97 5.34
CA PHE A 272 -14.20 -8.48 6.31
C PHE A 272 -12.98 -7.89 5.59
N TRP A 273 -12.49 -6.76 6.06
CA TRP A 273 -11.37 -6.08 5.43
C TRP A 273 -10.05 -6.37 6.13
N GLY A 274 -9.03 -6.67 5.33
CA GLY A 274 -7.70 -6.93 5.87
C GLY A 274 -6.55 -6.34 5.06
N ASP A 275 -5.43 -6.25 5.76
CA ASP A 275 -4.10 -6.00 5.22
C ASP A 275 -3.14 -7.00 5.87
N THR A 276 -2.80 -8.04 5.13
CA THR A 276 -1.98 -9.14 5.65
C THR A 276 -0.52 -9.04 5.23
N HIS A 277 -0.08 -7.86 4.72
CA HIS A 277 1.27 -7.65 4.22
C HIS A 277 1.80 -6.26 4.56
N GLY A 278 2.74 -6.19 5.50
CA GLY A 278 3.46 -4.98 5.87
C GLY A 278 4.54 -5.26 6.92
N GLN A 279 5.34 -4.26 7.26
CA GLN A 279 6.56 -4.41 8.05
C GLN A 279 6.70 -3.33 9.13
N SER A 280 7.47 -3.65 10.16
CA SER A 280 7.83 -2.78 11.30
C SER A 280 9.33 -2.46 11.33
N ASP A 281 9.79 -1.76 12.36
CA ASP A 281 11.18 -1.29 12.46
C ASP A 281 12.18 -2.39 12.81
N GLU A 282 11.73 -3.53 13.28
CA GLU A 282 12.58 -4.71 13.50
C GLU A 282 13.07 -5.32 12.18
N THR A 283 12.39 -4.98 11.07
CA THR A 283 12.83 -5.33 9.71
C THR A 283 13.06 -4.08 8.86
N LEU A 284 12.37 -3.90 7.73
CA LEU A 284 12.61 -2.79 6.81
C LEU A 284 11.65 -1.60 7.02
N GLY A 285 10.65 -1.76 7.88
CA GLY A 285 9.63 -0.74 8.13
C GLY A 285 10.04 0.30 9.17
N THR A 286 9.04 0.96 9.75
CA THR A 286 9.15 1.96 10.83
C THR A 286 8.06 1.71 11.87
N ASN A 287 8.25 2.21 13.09
CA ASN A 287 7.50 1.89 14.29
C ASN A 287 7.59 0.40 14.66
N SER A 288 7.40 0.06 15.92
CA SER A 288 7.49 -1.31 16.41
C SER A 288 6.37 -2.21 15.86
N ALA A 289 6.57 -3.52 15.89
CA ALA A 289 5.54 -4.50 15.51
C ALA A 289 4.26 -4.32 16.34
N ARG A 290 4.37 -3.98 17.62
CA ARG A 290 3.21 -3.69 18.48
C ARG A 290 2.44 -2.45 17.98
N GLU A 291 3.12 -1.33 17.72
CA GLU A 291 2.52 -0.11 17.17
C GLU A 291 1.87 -0.37 15.79
N TYR A 292 2.46 -1.25 15.00
CA TYR A 292 1.92 -1.69 13.71
C TYR A 292 0.56 -2.40 13.88
N PHE A 293 0.44 -3.37 14.80
CA PHE A 293 -0.85 -4.04 15.09
C PHE A 293 -1.88 -3.09 15.70
N GLU A 294 -1.46 -2.21 16.62
CA GLU A 294 -2.34 -1.18 17.19
C GLU A 294 -2.87 -0.22 16.12
N PHE A 295 -2.03 0.20 15.19
CA PHE A 295 -2.47 1.07 14.09
C PHE A 295 -3.53 0.38 13.23
N GLY A 296 -3.31 -0.87 12.82
CA GLY A 296 -4.26 -1.63 12.01
C GLY A 296 -5.63 -1.75 12.66
N ARG A 297 -5.64 -2.09 13.95
CA ARG A 297 -6.87 -2.26 14.72
C ARG A 297 -7.58 -0.93 15.05
N ASP A 298 -6.84 0.08 15.53
CA ASP A 298 -7.40 1.24 16.20
C ASP A 298 -7.44 2.51 15.33
N LYS A 299 -6.66 2.57 14.23
CA LYS A 299 -6.56 3.74 13.35
C LYS A 299 -6.92 3.43 11.89
N ALA A 300 -6.66 2.23 11.42
CA ALA A 300 -7.09 1.76 10.10
C ALA A 300 -8.42 1.00 10.15
N PHE A 301 -8.86 0.53 11.33
CA PHE A 301 -10.11 -0.20 11.55
C PHE A 301 -10.21 -1.44 10.66
N LEU A 302 -9.13 -2.22 10.64
CA LEU A 302 -9.09 -3.51 9.95
C LEU A 302 -9.80 -4.58 10.78
N ASP A 303 -10.31 -5.58 10.09
CA ASP A 303 -10.85 -6.80 10.67
C ASP A 303 -9.79 -7.90 10.72
N VAL A 304 -8.93 -7.98 9.68
CA VAL A 304 -7.90 -9.02 9.52
C VAL A 304 -6.54 -8.37 9.27
N MET A 305 -5.49 -8.91 9.89
CA MET A 305 -4.15 -8.38 9.75
C MET A 305 -3.06 -9.46 9.83
N GLY A 306 -1.94 -9.22 9.16
CA GLY A 306 -0.71 -9.98 9.27
C GLY A 306 0.51 -9.07 9.27
N HIS A 307 1.63 -9.53 9.82
CA HIS A 307 2.93 -8.89 9.71
C HIS A 307 3.84 -9.77 8.86
N GLN A 308 4.43 -9.20 7.80
CA GLN A 308 5.26 -9.91 6.84
C GLN A 308 6.64 -9.23 6.72
N GLY A 309 7.43 -9.33 7.82
CA GLY A 309 8.81 -8.88 7.81
C GLY A 309 9.69 -9.76 6.92
N ASN A 310 10.75 -9.18 6.34
CA ASN A 310 11.72 -9.94 5.54
C ASN A 310 12.42 -11.02 6.39
N ASP A 311 12.31 -12.26 5.97
CA ASP A 311 12.84 -13.45 6.66
C ASP A 311 14.31 -13.34 7.07
N PHE A 312 15.15 -12.82 6.18
CA PHE A 312 16.60 -12.66 6.39
C PHE A 312 16.96 -11.57 7.42
N GLN A 313 15.99 -10.88 8.00
CA GLN A 313 16.14 -9.91 9.10
C GLN A 313 15.45 -10.38 10.40
N ILE A 314 14.54 -11.35 10.30
CA ILE A 314 13.80 -11.85 11.46
C ILE A 314 14.70 -12.76 12.29
N THR A 315 15.13 -12.27 13.46
CA THR A 315 15.84 -13.08 14.47
C THR A 315 14.90 -14.11 15.10
N GLY A 316 15.44 -15.15 15.72
CA GLY A 316 14.64 -16.12 16.46
C GLY A 316 13.87 -15.48 17.62
N ALA A 317 14.40 -14.44 18.24
CA ALA A 317 13.74 -13.67 19.29
C ALA A 317 12.55 -12.89 18.72
N PHE A 318 12.74 -12.18 17.61
CA PHE A 318 11.68 -11.42 16.97
C PHE A 318 10.57 -12.32 16.39
N TRP A 319 10.93 -13.51 15.86
CA TRP A 319 9.92 -14.49 15.42
C TRP A 319 9.01 -14.95 16.56
N ARG A 320 9.56 -15.17 17.76
CA ARG A 320 8.75 -15.47 18.95
C ARG A 320 7.85 -14.31 19.34
N GLU A 321 8.39 -13.08 19.35
CA GLU A 321 7.61 -11.87 19.64
C GLU A 321 6.45 -11.67 18.66
N LEU A 322 6.68 -11.83 17.35
CA LEU A 322 5.61 -11.76 16.32
C LEU A 322 4.50 -12.78 16.58
N ASN A 323 4.85 -14.02 16.95
CA ASN A 323 3.87 -15.04 17.31
C ASN A 323 3.10 -14.68 18.58
N GLU A 324 3.76 -14.10 19.60
CA GLU A 324 3.10 -13.62 20.81
C GLU A 324 2.18 -12.46 20.53
N LEU A 325 2.58 -11.49 19.71
CA LEU A 325 1.74 -10.38 19.28
C LEU A 325 0.54 -10.87 18.47
N SER A 326 0.75 -11.77 17.51
CA SER A 326 -0.34 -12.35 16.72
C SER A 326 -1.40 -12.98 17.62
N ARG A 327 -0.97 -13.75 18.64
CA ARG A 327 -1.89 -14.36 19.62
C ARG A 327 -2.58 -13.30 20.50
N ALA A 328 -1.85 -12.29 20.96
CA ALA A 328 -2.38 -11.29 21.87
C ALA A 328 -3.40 -10.36 21.22
N PHE A 329 -3.25 -10.09 19.92
CA PHE A 329 -4.17 -9.25 19.17
C PHE A 329 -5.33 -10.03 18.54
N ASP A 330 -5.24 -11.36 18.41
CA ASP A 330 -6.28 -12.18 17.82
C ASP A 330 -7.48 -12.31 18.79
N VAL A 331 -8.57 -11.64 18.43
CA VAL A 331 -9.82 -11.62 19.23
C VAL A 331 -10.99 -11.98 18.32
N PRO A 332 -11.46 -13.22 18.34
CA PRO A 332 -12.57 -13.67 17.50
C PRO A 332 -13.79 -12.75 17.59
N GLY A 333 -14.40 -12.44 16.45
CA GLY A 333 -15.52 -11.53 16.32
C GLY A 333 -15.13 -10.03 16.34
N ARG A 334 -13.85 -9.70 16.52
CA ARG A 334 -13.39 -8.32 16.61
C ARG A 334 -12.17 -8.00 15.75
N PHE A 335 -11.14 -8.81 15.78
CA PHE A 335 -9.89 -8.59 15.05
C PHE A 335 -9.15 -9.92 14.91
N VAL A 336 -8.79 -10.31 13.70
CA VAL A 336 -8.08 -11.55 13.40
C VAL A 336 -6.65 -11.25 13.02
N CYS A 337 -5.70 -11.92 13.67
CA CYS A 337 -4.28 -11.86 13.32
C CYS A 337 -3.81 -13.18 12.71
N ILE A 338 -3.19 -13.12 11.55
CA ILE A 338 -2.60 -14.27 10.85
C ILE A 338 -1.09 -14.24 11.04
N PRO A 339 -0.48 -15.21 11.74
CA PRO A 339 0.98 -15.27 11.88
C PRO A 339 1.65 -15.59 10.55
N GLY A 340 2.82 -14.99 10.32
CA GLY A 340 3.53 -15.19 9.05
C GLY A 340 4.80 -14.37 8.91
N TYR A 341 5.42 -14.47 7.74
CA TYR A 341 6.62 -13.75 7.36
C TYR A 341 6.73 -13.65 5.84
N GLU A 342 7.51 -12.68 5.35
CA GLU A 342 7.88 -12.60 3.93
C GLU A 342 9.14 -13.41 3.66
N TRP A 343 9.02 -14.48 2.86
CA TRP A 343 10.16 -15.17 2.29
C TRP A 343 10.71 -14.34 1.14
N SER A 344 11.86 -13.70 1.38
CA SER A 344 12.36 -12.56 0.60
C SER A 344 13.58 -12.93 -0.23
N ALA A 345 13.43 -13.88 -1.14
CA ALA A 345 14.53 -14.32 -2.01
C ALA A 345 14.70 -13.43 -3.25
N ASN A 346 15.84 -13.57 -3.92
CA ASN A 346 16.04 -12.92 -5.21
C ASN A 346 15.08 -13.48 -6.27
N THR A 347 14.63 -12.65 -7.21
CA THR A 347 13.75 -13.07 -8.32
C THR A 347 14.31 -14.26 -9.09
N ALA A 348 15.63 -14.33 -9.29
CA ALA A 348 16.29 -15.43 -10.00
C ALA A 348 16.13 -16.82 -9.36
N VAL A 349 15.72 -16.88 -8.09
CA VAL A 349 15.44 -18.13 -7.35
C VAL A 349 14.00 -18.20 -6.87
N GLY A 350 13.13 -17.37 -7.42
CA GLY A 350 11.68 -17.40 -7.23
C GLY A 350 11.06 -16.08 -6.78
N GLY A 351 11.78 -15.17 -6.13
CA GLY A 351 11.30 -13.85 -5.71
C GLY A 351 10.44 -13.88 -4.44
N ASP A 352 9.85 -12.74 -4.10
CA ASP A 352 9.21 -12.49 -2.80
C ASP A 352 7.86 -13.22 -2.65
N ARG A 353 7.63 -13.86 -1.48
CA ARG A 353 6.39 -14.57 -1.14
C ARG A 353 6.02 -14.38 0.30
N ASN A 354 4.76 -14.06 0.57
CA ASN A 354 4.20 -14.04 1.92
C ASN A 354 3.78 -15.45 2.34
N VAL A 355 4.31 -15.92 3.46
CA VAL A 355 3.94 -17.20 4.09
C VAL A 355 3.04 -16.91 5.28
N HIS A 356 1.82 -17.43 5.26
CA HIS A 356 0.84 -17.30 6.32
C HIS A 356 0.60 -18.65 6.96
N TYR A 357 0.70 -18.75 8.28
CA TYR A 357 0.38 -19.96 9.04
C TYR A 357 -0.98 -19.83 9.70
N ARG A 358 -1.70 -20.95 9.85
CA ARG A 358 -2.95 -20.95 10.61
C ARG A 358 -2.71 -20.69 12.10
N HIS A 359 -1.63 -21.24 12.64
CA HIS A 359 -1.31 -21.17 14.06
C HIS A 359 0.12 -20.64 14.29
N GLU A 360 0.33 -20.10 15.48
CA GLU A 360 1.64 -19.69 15.94
C GLU A 360 2.54 -20.89 16.29
N GLY A 361 3.85 -20.67 16.29
CA GLY A 361 4.86 -21.66 16.70
C GLY A 361 5.42 -22.49 15.54
N GLU A 362 5.01 -22.21 14.32
CA GLU A 362 5.56 -22.85 13.12
C GLU A 362 7.00 -22.38 12.84
N THR A 363 7.74 -23.21 12.12
CA THR A 363 9.12 -22.91 11.74
C THR A 363 9.17 -21.83 10.68
N ILE A 364 10.03 -20.81 10.89
CA ILE A 364 10.41 -19.87 9.85
C ILE A 364 11.43 -20.52 8.91
N HIS A 365 11.15 -20.54 7.61
CA HIS A 365 12.07 -21.02 6.57
C HIS A 365 12.69 -19.82 5.86
N ARG A 366 13.89 -19.43 6.24
CA ARG A 366 14.53 -18.23 5.70
C ARG A 366 15.13 -18.48 4.32
N SER A 367 15.09 -17.44 3.48
CA SER A 367 15.83 -17.43 2.20
C SER A 367 17.34 -17.35 2.45
N SER A 368 17.75 -16.69 3.54
CA SER A 368 19.13 -16.58 3.97
C SER A 368 19.24 -15.98 5.39
N HIS A 369 20.44 -16.04 5.98
CA HIS A 369 20.77 -15.33 7.23
C HIS A 369 21.56 -14.03 6.97
N ALA A 370 21.40 -13.41 5.80
CA ALA A 370 22.27 -12.32 5.33
C ALA A 370 22.34 -11.10 6.27
N GLN A 371 21.32 -10.85 7.07
CA GLN A 371 21.26 -9.74 8.04
C GLN A 371 20.93 -10.18 9.46
N ILE A 372 21.20 -11.44 9.78
CA ILE A 372 21.10 -11.97 11.13
C ILE A 372 22.53 -12.11 11.67
N PHE A 373 22.89 -11.18 12.54
CA PHE A 373 24.27 -11.07 13.04
C PHE A 373 24.50 -11.76 14.38
N ASP A 374 23.43 -12.14 15.10
CA ASP A 374 23.53 -12.88 16.34
C ASP A 374 23.93 -14.33 16.06
N ALA A 375 25.09 -14.74 16.63
CA ALA A 375 25.58 -16.09 16.49
C ALA A 375 24.61 -17.15 17.07
N ASN A 376 23.77 -16.78 18.04
CA ASN A 376 22.76 -17.66 18.63
C ASN A 376 21.60 -17.98 17.68
N ASP A 377 21.36 -17.15 16.67
CA ASP A 377 20.29 -17.36 15.68
C ASP A 377 20.74 -18.19 14.46
N ARG A 378 22.00 -18.66 14.42
CA ARG A 378 22.50 -19.50 13.31
C ARG A 378 22.22 -20.98 13.46
N HIS A 379 21.62 -21.41 14.57
CA HIS A 379 21.32 -22.82 14.81
C HIS A 379 20.21 -23.39 13.93
N ASP A 380 19.42 -22.54 13.31
CA ASP A 380 18.29 -22.92 12.45
C ASP A 380 18.56 -22.82 10.95
N GLU A 381 19.83 -22.59 10.52
CA GLU A 381 20.22 -22.55 9.11
C GLU A 381 19.81 -23.82 8.32
N THR A 382 19.72 -24.98 9.01
CA THR A 382 19.26 -26.22 8.39
C THR A 382 17.78 -26.21 7.97
N THR A 383 17.02 -25.27 8.51
CA THR A 383 15.59 -25.07 8.14
C THR A 383 15.41 -24.11 6.98
N ASP A 384 16.44 -23.43 6.51
CA ASP A 384 16.40 -22.47 5.43
C ASP A 384 15.94 -23.08 4.11
N ALA A 385 15.33 -22.26 3.28
CA ALA A 385 14.94 -22.56 1.92
C ALA A 385 15.50 -21.46 1.00
N HIS A 386 16.54 -21.76 0.22
CA HIS A 386 17.25 -20.79 -0.59
C HIS A 386 16.60 -20.53 -1.95
N THR A 387 15.69 -21.41 -2.37
CA THR A 387 14.92 -21.30 -3.58
C THR A 387 13.42 -21.51 -3.31
N ALA A 388 12.54 -20.99 -4.17
CA ALA A 388 11.11 -21.21 -4.03
C ALA A 388 10.73 -22.70 -4.11
N HIS A 389 11.48 -23.51 -4.88
CA HIS A 389 11.28 -24.97 -4.91
C HIS A 389 11.54 -25.60 -3.53
N GLU A 390 12.64 -25.21 -2.86
CA GLU A 390 12.94 -25.70 -1.51
C GLU A 390 11.89 -25.24 -0.50
N LEU A 391 11.43 -23.98 -0.61
CA LEU A 391 10.36 -23.45 0.22
C LEU A 391 9.10 -24.30 0.11
N PHE A 392 8.62 -24.57 -1.11
CA PHE A 392 7.43 -25.40 -1.33
C PHE A 392 7.60 -26.84 -0.83
N VAL A 393 8.79 -27.45 -0.97
CA VAL A 393 9.07 -28.76 -0.39
C VAL A 393 8.88 -28.76 1.12
N LYS A 394 9.31 -27.70 1.82
CA LYS A 394 9.17 -27.57 3.28
C LYS A 394 7.76 -27.23 3.72
N LEU A 395 6.99 -26.52 2.89
CA LEU A 395 5.65 -26.02 3.23
C LEU A 395 4.48 -26.95 2.81
N LYS A 396 4.67 -27.83 1.83
CA LYS A 396 3.58 -28.61 1.20
C LYS A 396 2.75 -29.46 2.17
N GLU A 397 3.34 -29.87 3.31
CA GLU A 397 2.67 -30.67 4.35
C GLU A 397 2.23 -29.80 5.55
N LYS A 398 2.44 -28.48 5.49
CA LYS A 398 2.09 -27.54 6.56
C LYS A 398 0.71 -26.94 6.33
N ASP A 399 0.06 -26.58 7.43
CA ASP A 399 -1.20 -25.80 7.36
C ASP A 399 -0.88 -24.32 7.17
N CYS A 400 -0.47 -23.99 5.93
CA CYS A 400 -0.06 -22.67 5.53
C CYS A 400 -0.68 -22.25 4.19
N ILE A 401 -0.58 -20.96 3.90
CA ILE A 401 -0.93 -20.33 2.62
C ILE A 401 0.22 -19.46 2.19
N VAL A 402 0.57 -19.52 0.92
CA VAL A 402 1.60 -18.69 0.31
C VAL A 402 0.93 -17.75 -0.68
N MET A 403 1.38 -16.51 -0.71
CA MET A 403 0.92 -15.49 -1.67
C MET A 403 2.14 -14.88 -2.37
N ALA A 404 2.21 -15.05 -3.69
CA ALA A 404 3.24 -14.44 -4.50
C ALA A 404 2.98 -12.94 -4.65
N HIS A 405 4.01 -12.09 -4.50
CA HIS A 405 3.84 -10.64 -4.59
C HIS A 405 4.98 -9.92 -5.31
N VAL A 406 4.83 -8.62 -5.49
CA VAL A 406 5.79 -7.75 -6.15
C VAL A 406 6.19 -6.60 -5.23
N GLY A 407 7.21 -6.83 -4.44
CA GLY A 407 7.84 -5.83 -3.58
C GLY A 407 9.09 -5.21 -4.21
N GLY A 408 10.17 -5.17 -3.47
CA GLY A 408 11.49 -4.81 -3.99
C GLY A 408 12.00 -5.78 -5.06
N ARG A 409 11.60 -7.04 -4.99
CA ARG A 409 11.78 -8.09 -5.99
C ARG A 409 10.41 -8.56 -6.42
N TYR A 410 10.26 -9.14 -7.58
CA TYR A 410 8.99 -9.75 -7.96
C TYR A 410 9.06 -11.27 -7.82
N ALA A 411 7.96 -11.87 -7.39
CA ALA A 411 7.79 -13.30 -7.43
C ALA A 411 7.73 -13.76 -8.89
N ASP A 412 8.64 -14.64 -9.27
CA ASP A 412 8.57 -15.34 -10.55
C ASP A 412 7.82 -16.66 -10.34
N ILE A 413 6.49 -16.61 -10.56
CA ILE A 413 5.63 -17.79 -10.43
C ILE A 413 5.83 -18.79 -11.57
N THR A 414 6.46 -18.38 -12.68
CA THR A 414 6.80 -19.29 -13.78
C THR A 414 8.03 -20.14 -13.45
N TYR A 415 8.92 -19.63 -12.57
CA TYR A 415 10.04 -20.40 -12.04
C TYR A 415 9.58 -21.49 -11.07
N ALA A 416 8.68 -21.17 -10.13
CA ALA A 416 8.14 -22.12 -9.17
C ALA A 416 6.75 -21.71 -8.67
N HIS A 417 5.87 -22.70 -8.60
CA HIS A 417 4.54 -22.59 -8.03
C HIS A 417 4.12 -23.94 -7.44
N ASP A 418 3.37 -23.93 -6.33
CA ASP A 418 2.72 -25.12 -5.80
C ASP A 418 1.28 -24.80 -5.35
N GLY A 419 0.31 -25.12 -6.19
CA GLY A 419 -1.11 -24.88 -5.94
C GLY A 419 -1.69 -25.52 -4.67
N ARG A 420 -0.91 -26.37 -3.95
CA ARG A 420 -1.29 -26.88 -2.65
C ARG A 420 -1.29 -25.82 -1.57
N VAL A 421 -0.37 -24.87 -1.66
CA VAL A 421 -0.15 -23.80 -0.68
C VAL A 421 -0.21 -22.40 -1.27
N GLU A 422 0.24 -22.18 -2.53
CA GLU A 422 0.22 -20.87 -3.19
C GLU A 422 -1.14 -20.65 -3.88
N THR A 423 -2.08 -20.08 -3.12
CA THR A 423 -3.49 -19.96 -3.54
C THR A 423 -3.87 -18.58 -4.09
N ALA A 424 -3.00 -17.59 -3.99
CA ALA A 424 -3.28 -16.23 -4.46
C ALA A 424 -2.02 -15.49 -4.93
N VAL A 425 -2.25 -14.46 -5.77
CA VAL A 425 -1.23 -13.48 -6.17
C VAL A 425 -1.66 -12.08 -5.75
N GLU A 426 -0.69 -11.26 -5.34
CA GLU A 426 -0.93 -9.87 -4.96
C GLU A 426 -0.80 -8.96 -6.18
N VAL A 427 -1.95 -8.47 -6.65
CA VAL A 427 -2.03 -7.63 -7.85
C VAL A 427 -1.77 -6.15 -7.59
N HIS A 428 -1.79 -5.73 -6.33
CA HIS A 428 -1.60 -4.32 -5.97
C HIS A 428 -1.09 -4.13 -4.55
N SER A 429 -0.14 -3.20 -4.39
CA SER A 429 0.36 -2.72 -3.10
C SER A 429 0.87 -1.27 -3.21
N ALA A 430 1.48 -0.74 -2.15
CA ALA A 430 2.13 0.57 -2.20
C ALA A 430 3.31 0.63 -3.21
N TRP A 431 3.83 -0.51 -3.65
CA TRP A 431 4.85 -0.60 -4.68
C TRP A 431 4.32 -0.39 -6.10
N GLY A 432 3.01 -0.55 -6.32
CA GLY A 432 2.38 -0.39 -7.62
C GLY A 432 1.22 -1.34 -7.90
N THR A 433 0.87 -1.47 -9.17
CA THR A 433 -0.15 -2.41 -9.68
C THR A 433 0.49 -3.38 -10.66
N PHE A 434 0.16 -4.67 -10.52
CA PHE A 434 0.89 -5.77 -11.12
C PHE A 434 -0.07 -6.81 -11.73
N ASP A 435 -1.04 -6.36 -12.55
CA ASP A 435 -2.03 -7.25 -13.21
C ASP A 435 -1.34 -8.40 -13.95
N TRP A 436 -0.13 -8.18 -14.48
CA TRP A 436 0.66 -9.14 -15.22
C TRP A 436 1.02 -10.42 -14.44
N ILE A 437 1.07 -10.39 -13.08
CA ILE A 437 1.33 -11.62 -12.30
C ILE A 437 0.14 -12.58 -12.35
N LEU A 438 -1.08 -12.05 -12.49
CA LEU A 438 -2.27 -12.87 -12.73
C LEU A 438 -2.28 -13.43 -14.15
N SER A 439 -1.84 -12.65 -15.15
CA SER A 439 -1.65 -13.12 -16.52
C SER A 439 -0.64 -14.27 -16.59
N ASP A 440 0.51 -14.13 -15.92
CA ASP A 440 1.50 -15.21 -15.82
C ASP A 440 0.89 -16.49 -15.20
N ALA A 441 0.01 -16.36 -14.19
CA ALA A 441 -0.69 -17.51 -13.60
C ALA A 441 -1.65 -18.16 -14.63
N PHE A 442 -2.37 -17.38 -15.40
CA PHE A 442 -3.27 -17.90 -16.45
C PHE A 442 -2.51 -18.62 -17.56
N ASP A 443 -1.36 -18.09 -17.99
CA ASP A 443 -0.51 -18.70 -19.01
C ASP A 443 0.04 -20.06 -18.58
N GLN A 444 0.28 -20.23 -17.28
CA GLN A 444 0.74 -21.49 -16.69
C GLN A 444 -0.42 -22.44 -16.32
N GLY A 445 -1.68 -22.02 -16.45
CA GLY A 445 -2.85 -22.81 -16.06
C GLY A 445 -3.04 -22.90 -14.54
N TYR A 446 -2.45 -21.97 -13.75
CA TYR A 446 -2.61 -21.93 -12.29
C TYR A 446 -3.96 -21.33 -11.90
N ARG A 447 -4.58 -21.88 -10.85
CA ARG A 447 -5.88 -21.45 -10.34
C ARG A 447 -5.71 -20.68 -9.04
N VAL A 448 -5.41 -19.39 -9.16
CA VAL A 448 -5.12 -18.48 -8.04
C VAL A 448 -6.22 -17.44 -7.85
N GLY A 449 -6.43 -17.01 -6.60
CA GLY A 449 -7.19 -15.82 -6.29
C GLY A 449 -6.34 -14.54 -6.38
N VAL A 450 -6.98 -13.39 -6.17
CA VAL A 450 -6.29 -12.10 -6.14
C VAL A 450 -6.39 -11.45 -4.78
N VAL A 451 -5.28 -10.93 -4.29
CA VAL A 451 -5.20 -10.11 -3.08
C VAL A 451 -4.55 -8.77 -3.39
N ALA A 452 -4.81 -7.79 -2.52
CA ALA A 452 -4.07 -6.55 -2.47
C ALA A 452 -3.83 -6.19 -1.00
N ASN A 453 -2.65 -5.74 -0.70
CA ASN A 453 -2.25 -5.34 0.64
C ASN A 453 -1.44 -4.04 0.60
N SER A 454 -0.99 -3.55 1.74
CA SER A 454 -0.17 -2.34 1.72
C SER A 454 1.28 -2.60 1.28
N ASP A 455 1.86 -3.74 1.61
CA ASP A 455 3.32 -3.92 1.64
C ASP A 455 3.99 -2.68 2.27
N GLY A 456 3.39 -2.28 3.41
CA GLY A 456 3.60 -0.99 4.04
C GLY A 456 4.87 -0.99 4.89
N HIS A 457 5.70 0.06 4.72
CA HIS A 457 6.96 0.25 5.45
C HIS A 457 6.93 1.49 6.36
N LYS A 458 5.75 2.09 6.57
CA LYS A 458 5.59 3.36 7.28
C LYS A 458 4.82 3.21 8.59
N GLY A 459 4.66 1.99 9.12
CA GLY A 459 3.89 1.72 10.32
C GLY A 459 2.40 2.07 10.20
N ARG A 460 1.85 2.09 8.97
CA ARG A 460 0.46 2.47 8.67
C ARG A 460 -0.25 1.43 7.82
N PRO A 461 -0.49 0.21 8.35
CA PRO A 461 -1.24 -0.82 7.62
C PRO A 461 -2.66 -0.37 7.34
N GLY A 462 -3.23 -0.83 6.23
CA GLY A 462 -4.63 -0.61 5.85
C GLY A 462 -5.06 0.83 5.57
N ALA A 463 -4.27 1.81 5.97
CA ALA A 463 -4.49 3.22 5.72
C ALA A 463 -3.27 3.83 5.02
N CYS A 464 -2.61 3.05 4.19
CA CYS A 464 -1.33 3.40 3.58
C CYS A 464 -1.45 4.56 2.59
N TYR A 465 -1.71 5.73 3.13
CA TYR A 465 -1.64 6.99 2.39
C TYR A 465 -0.16 7.35 2.24
N PRO A 466 0.36 7.47 1.00
CA PRO A 466 1.80 7.53 0.79
C PRO A 466 2.43 8.89 1.15
N GLY A 467 1.65 9.97 1.21
CA GLY A 467 2.21 11.30 1.40
C GLY A 467 3.20 11.64 0.30
N ALA A 468 4.36 12.21 0.64
CA ALA A 468 5.42 12.57 -0.29
C ALA A 468 6.55 11.52 -0.33
N SER A 469 6.27 10.23 -0.20
CA SER A 469 7.29 9.19 -0.22
C SER A 469 7.64 8.71 -1.63
N PHE A 470 8.62 7.82 -1.74
CA PHE A 470 9.05 7.26 -3.03
C PHE A 470 8.33 5.96 -3.44
N PHE A 471 7.46 5.41 -2.61
CA PHE A 471 6.60 4.29 -2.99
C PHE A 471 5.62 4.73 -4.08
N GLY A 472 5.28 3.82 -5.00
CA GLY A 472 4.64 4.17 -6.26
C GLY A 472 3.12 4.32 -6.23
N SER A 473 2.44 3.93 -5.14
CA SER A 473 0.98 3.86 -5.10
C SER A 473 0.43 4.01 -3.68
N TYR A 474 -0.90 4.13 -3.56
CA TYR A 474 -1.60 3.84 -2.30
C TYR A 474 -1.47 2.36 -1.96
N GLY A 475 -1.57 2.00 -0.69
CA GLY A 475 -1.65 0.60 -0.27
C GLY A 475 -2.99 -0.03 -0.63
N GLY A 476 -2.98 -1.34 -0.89
CA GLY A 476 -4.17 -2.11 -1.17
C GLY A 476 -4.88 -2.63 0.08
N LEU A 477 -6.07 -3.17 -0.10
CA LEU A 477 -6.84 -3.94 0.88
C LEU A 477 -7.40 -5.19 0.23
N THR A 478 -7.46 -6.27 0.99
CA THR A 478 -8.20 -7.49 0.64
C THR A 478 -9.51 -7.55 1.41
N CYS A 479 -10.60 -7.83 0.73
CA CYS A 479 -11.86 -8.17 1.37
C CYS A 479 -12.04 -9.68 1.38
N PHE A 480 -12.18 -10.26 2.57
CA PHE A 480 -12.42 -11.68 2.81
C PHE A 480 -13.92 -11.93 2.96
N ILE A 481 -14.45 -12.95 2.27
CA ILE A 481 -15.85 -13.34 2.30
C ILE A 481 -15.96 -14.63 3.12
N ALA A 482 -16.36 -14.51 4.39
CA ALA A 482 -16.30 -15.59 5.36
C ALA A 482 -17.56 -15.62 6.25
N PRO A 483 -17.89 -16.79 6.84
CA PRO A 483 -19.08 -16.92 7.70
C PRO A 483 -18.95 -16.18 9.04
N SER A 484 -17.74 -16.00 9.53
CA SER A 484 -17.43 -15.38 10.81
C SER A 484 -16.06 -14.71 10.80
N LEU A 485 -15.87 -13.74 11.70
CA LEU A 485 -14.58 -13.10 11.93
C LEU A 485 -13.82 -13.91 12.99
N ASP A 486 -13.28 -15.01 12.58
CA ASP A 486 -12.33 -15.83 13.34
C ASP A 486 -11.23 -16.35 12.41
N ARG A 487 -10.12 -16.74 13.00
CA ARG A 487 -8.92 -17.11 12.24
C ARG A 487 -9.17 -18.32 11.31
N ASP A 488 -9.89 -19.31 11.78
CA ASP A 488 -10.14 -20.53 11.00
C ASP A 488 -11.00 -20.23 9.76
N ALA A 489 -12.08 -19.45 9.94
CA ALA A 489 -12.95 -19.02 8.85
C ALA A 489 -12.21 -18.14 7.82
N ILE A 490 -11.42 -17.18 8.28
CA ILE A 490 -10.61 -16.32 7.41
C ILE A 490 -9.54 -17.14 6.68
N PHE A 491 -8.84 -18.04 7.37
CA PHE A 491 -7.81 -18.87 6.77
C PHE A 491 -8.38 -19.82 5.70
N GLU A 492 -9.57 -20.40 5.94
CA GLU A 492 -10.25 -21.22 4.93
C GLU A 492 -10.77 -20.38 3.76
N CYS A 493 -11.23 -19.14 4.02
CA CYS A 493 -11.57 -18.16 2.99
C CYS A 493 -10.35 -17.87 2.07
N MET A 494 -9.17 -17.60 2.65
CA MET A 494 -7.94 -17.42 1.89
C MET A 494 -7.61 -18.65 1.04
N ARG A 495 -7.73 -19.83 1.60
CA ARG A 495 -7.46 -21.12 0.94
C ARG A 495 -8.40 -21.39 -0.23
N ARG A 496 -9.67 -20.99 -0.10
CA ARG A 496 -10.71 -21.14 -1.13
C ARG A 496 -10.77 -19.95 -2.10
N ARG A 497 -9.89 -18.94 -1.95
CA ARG A 497 -9.83 -17.75 -2.82
C ARG A 497 -11.10 -16.89 -2.76
N HIS A 498 -11.93 -17.03 -1.70
CA HIS A 498 -13.17 -16.27 -1.50
C HIS A 498 -12.87 -14.85 -1.02
N HIS A 499 -12.15 -14.10 -1.85
CA HIS A 499 -11.74 -12.74 -1.55
C HIS A 499 -11.58 -11.91 -2.83
N TYR A 500 -11.55 -10.61 -2.67
CA TYR A 500 -11.26 -9.68 -3.75
C TYR A 500 -10.30 -8.58 -3.29
N ALA A 501 -9.60 -8.00 -4.25
CA ALA A 501 -8.58 -6.98 -4.05
C ALA A 501 -9.12 -5.59 -4.35
N THR A 502 -8.66 -4.56 -3.60
CA THR A 502 -8.90 -3.14 -3.93
C THR A 502 -7.63 -2.32 -3.77
N THR A 503 -7.62 -1.14 -4.37
CA THR A 503 -6.53 -0.16 -4.20
C THR A 503 -6.66 0.66 -2.91
N GLY A 504 -7.24 0.09 -1.84
CA GLY A 504 -7.34 0.69 -0.51
C GLY A 504 -8.69 1.30 -0.16
N ASN A 505 -9.68 1.25 -1.04
CA ASN A 505 -11.05 1.64 -0.74
C ASN A 505 -11.90 0.44 -0.29
N ARG A 506 -13.05 0.70 0.33
CA ARG A 506 -13.97 -0.32 0.84
C ARG A 506 -15.25 -0.36 0.02
N MET A 507 -15.14 -0.69 -1.28
CA MET A 507 -16.32 -0.96 -2.09
C MET A 507 -16.80 -2.39 -1.87
N LEU A 508 -18.09 -2.62 -1.95
CA LEU A 508 -18.67 -3.96 -1.98
C LEU A 508 -18.62 -4.49 -3.41
N LEU A 509 -18.17 -5.73 -3.56
CA LEU A 509 -18.15 -6.46 -4.82
C LEU A 509 -18.60 -7.91 -4.56
N ASP A 510 -19.66 -8.33 -5.23
CA ASP A 510 -20.13 -9.71 -5.25
C ASP A 510 -20.18 -10.20 -6.69
N VAL A 511 -19.56 -11.35 -6.96
CA VAL A 511 -19.52 -11.98 -8.29
C VAL A 511 -19.92 -13.42 -8.18
N ARG A 512 -20.94 -13.81 -8.93
CA ARG A 512 -21.53 -15.15 -8.92
C ARG A 512 -21.74 -15.72 -10.31
N VAL A 513 -21.76 -17.03 -10.37
CA VAL A 513 -22.19 -17.79 -11.53
C VAL A 513 -23.36 -18.66 -11.12
N ARG A 514 -24.45 -18.64 -11.90
CA ARG A 514 -25.53 -19.62 -11.79
C ARG A 514 -25.53 -20.54 -12.98
N THR A 515 -25.74 -21.82 -12.72
CA THR A 515 -25.74 -22.90 -13.70
C THR A 515 -27.14 -23.49 -13.88
N HIS A 516 -27.45 -23.99 -15.08
CA HIS A 516 -28.74 -24.64 -15.34
C HIS A 516 -28.79 -26.03 -14.72
N SER A 517 -27.69 -26.75 -14.71
CA SER A 517 -27.52 -28.04 -14.08
C SER A 517 -26.59 -27.95 -12.87
N ASP A 518 -26.60 -28.98 -12.00
CA ASP A 518 -25.72 -29.01 -10.84
C ASP A 518 -24.26 -29.12 -11.25
N ALA A 519 -23.45 -28.12 -10.89
CA ALA A 519 -22.00 -28.15 -10.99
C ALA A 519 -21.37 -28.99 -9.87
N THR A 520 -20.18 -29.56 -10.13
CA THR A 520 -19.34 -30.15 -9.08
C THR A 520 -18.33 -29.09 -8.63
N LEU A 521 -18.58 -28.48 -7.47
CA LEU A 521 -17.67 -27.53 -6.82
C LEU A 521 -16.56 -28.31 -6.09
N PHE A 522 -15.30 -27.90 -6.30
CA PHE A 522 -14.13 -28.45 -5.62
C PHE A 522 -13.64 -27.49 -4.55
N HIS A 523 -13.51 -27.96 -3.29
CA HIS A 523 -12.99 -27.14 -2.20
C HIS A 523 -11.47 -26.92 -2.28
N ARG A 524 -10.78 -27.76 -3.04
CA ARG A 524 -9.36 -27.67 -3.38
C ARG A 524 -9.20 -27.85 -4.88
N ASP A 525 -8.09 -27.37 -5.44
CA ASP A 525 -7.83 -27.56 -6.87
C ASP A 525 -7.66 -29.04 -7.21
N PRO A 526 -8.57 -29.63 -8.03
CA PRO A 526 -8.50 -31.06 -8.42
C PRO A 526 -7.28 -31.39 -9.30
N ALA A 527 -6.61 -30.40 -9.90
CA ALA A 527 -5.37 -30.62 -10.62
C ALA A 527 -4.20 -30.97 -9.69
N VAL A 528 -4.29 -30.55 -8.43
CA VAL A 528 -3.24 -30.71 -7.42
C VAL A 528 -3.61 -31.73 -6.35
N PHE A 529 -4.92 -31.82 -6.00
CA PHE A 529 -5.45 -32.73 -4.99
C PHE A 529 -6.32 -33.81 -5.62
N ALA A 530 -5.80 -35.03 -5.72
CA ALA A 530 -6.53 -36.17 -6.31
C ALA A 530 -7.83 -36.52 -5.56
N THR A 531 -7.94 -36.19 -4.26
CA THR A 531 -9.10 -36.47 -3.39
C THR A 531 -9.68 -35.17 -2.82
N ALA A 532 -9.91 -34.16 -3.66
CA ALA A 532 -10.55 -32.93 -3.22
C ALA A 532 -12.00 -33.18 -2.78
N THR A 533 -12.39 -32.61 -1.62
CA THR A 533 -13.79 -32.59 -1.19
C THR A 533 -14.61 -31.86 -2.23
N THR A 534 -15.78 -32.42 -2.58
CA THR A 534 -16.69 -31.86 -3.58
C THR A 534 -18.09 -31.65 -3.01
N GLU A 535 -18.77 -30.67 -3.63
CA GLU A 535 -20.17 -30.35 -3.34
C GLU A 535 -20.94 -30.19 -4.66
N ARG A 536 -22.25 -30.46 -4.65
CA ARG A 536 -23.14 -30.19 -5.78
C ARG A 536 -23.87 -28.88 -5.55
N THR A 537 -23.72 -27.94 -6.49
CA THR A 537 -24.34 -26.64 -6.37
C THR A 537 -24.73 -26.07 -7.75
N ARG A 538 -25.68 -25.14 -7.74
CA ARG A 538 -26.03 -24.33 -8.93
C ARG A 538 -25.59 -22.87 -8.81
N GLU A 539 -24.98 -22.52 -7.70
CA GLU A 539 -24.45 -21.18 -7.49
C GLU A 539 -22.98 -21.26 -7.06
N LEU A 540 -22.15 -20.58 -7.81
CA LEU A 540 -20.71 -20.44 -7.58
C LEU A 540 -20.40 -18.98 -7.31
N ARG A 541 -19.33 -18.73 -6.57
CA ARG A 541 -18.84 -17.38 -6.25
C ARG A 541 -17.40 -17.17 -6.70
N MET A 542 -16.93 -15.92 -6.63
CA MET A 542 -15.53 -15.63 -6.88
C MET A 542 -14.59 -16.55 -6.09
N GLY A 543 -13.54 -17.04 -6.76
CA GLY A 543 -12.55 -17.98 -6.21
C GLY A 543 -12.90 -19.46 -6.37
N ASP A 544 -14.13 -19.82 -6.69
CA ASP A 544 -14.56 -21.20 -6.84
C ASP A 544 -13.91 -21.89 -8.07
N ILE A 545 -13.71 -23.20 -7.91
CA ILE A 545 -13.26 -24.10 -8.99
C ILE A 545 -14.36 -25.15 -9.18
N ALA A 546 -14.97 -25.22 -10.37
CA ALA A 546 -16.07 -26.11 -10.62
C ALA A 546 -16.02 -26.78 -11.98
N ARG A 547 -16.49 -28.05 -12.00
CA ARG A 547 -16.75 -28.79 -13.24
C ARG A 547 -18.24 -28.80 -13.53
N LEU A 548 -18.60 -28.48 -14.76
CA LEU A 548 -19.99 -28.44 -15.21
C LEU A 548 -20.14 -28.96 -16.64
N ALA A 549 -21.38 -29.35 -16.97
CA ALA A 549 -21.73 -29.86 -18.31
C ALA A 549 -22.44 -28.82 -19.18
N ASP A 550 -22.85 -27.69 -18.59
CA ASP A 550 -23.55 -26.61 -19.28
C ASP A 550 -22.62 -25.91 -20.29
N ASP A 551 -23.17 -25.45 -21.40
CA ASP A 551 -22.43 -24.63 -22.39
C ASP A 551 -22.46 -23.16 -22.04
N ASP A 552 -23.54 -22.70 -21.41
CA ASP A 552 -23.78 -21.32 -21.02
C ASP A 552 -24.05 -21.21 -19.52
N ILE A 553 -23.71 -20.07 -18.94
CA ILE A 553 -23.92 -19.74 -17.52
C ILE A 553 -24.49 -18.35 -17.38
N GLU A 554 -25.23 -18.11 -16.30
CA GLU A 554 -25.61 -16.76 -15.90
C GLU A 554 -24.51 -16.19 -15.00
N PHE A 555 -23.91 -15.05 -15.41
CA PHE A 555 -22.88 -14.33 -14.69
C PHE A 555 -23.48 -13.08 -14.06
N ASP A 556 -23.49 -13.01 -12.75
CA ASP A 556 -24.05 -11.93 -11.94
C ASP A 556 -22.94 -11.14 -11.25
N VAL A 557 -23.01 -9.83 -11.30
CA VAL A 557 -22.11 -8.91 -10.59
C VAL A 557 -22.93 -7.86 -9.87
N ALA A 558 -22.70 -7.69 -8.57
CA ALA A 558 -23.27 -6.61 -7.78
C ALA A 558 -22.16 -5.76 -7.17
N ILE A 559 -22.27 -4.45 -7.30
CA ILE A 559 -21.27 -3.47 -6.87
C ILE A 559 -21.95 -2.36 -6.09
N VAL A 560 -21.35 -1.99 -4.94
CA VAL A 560 -21.64 -0.75 -4.25
C VAL A 560 -20.34 -0.01 -3.99
N GLY A 561 -20.09 1.03 -4.76
CA GLY A 561 -18.88 1.85 -4.70
C GLY A 561 -18.88 2.78 -3.49
N SER A 562 -17.68 3.10 -3.03
CA SER A 562 -17.44 4.22 -2.09
C SER A 562 -17.38 5.58 -2.80
N ALA A 563 -17.29 5.55 -4.13
CA ALA A 563 -17.39 6.69 -5.06
C ALA A 563 -18.16 6.23 -6.32
N PRO A 564 -18.58 7.14 -7.22
CA PRO A 564 -19.25 6.77 -8.46
C PRO A 564 -18.46 5.77 -9.30
N ILE A 565 -19.16 4.83 -9.93
CA ILE A 565 -18.58 3.79 -10.77
C ILE A 565 -18.31 4.37 -12.16
N GLU A 566 -17.06 4.33 -12.60
CA GLU A 566 -16.70 4.72 -13.96
C GLU A 566 -17.03 3.62 -14.96
N ARG A 567 -16.60 2.40 -14.69
CA ARG A 567 -16.85 1.23 -15.53
C ARG A 567 -16.55 -0.07 -14.80
N VAL A 568 -17.09 -1.13 -15.36
CA VAL A 568 -16.81 -2.52 -15.00
C VAL A 568 -16.33 -3.24 -16.26
N GLU A 569 -15.20 -3.91 -16.18
CA GLU A 569 -14.67 -4.76 -17.24
C GLU A 569 -14.92 -6.21 -16.85
N ILE A 570 -15.74 -6.93 -17.64
CA ILE A 570 -15.94 -8.39 -17.50
C ILE A 570 -14.81 -9.08 -18.22
N MET A 571 -14.10 -9.94 -17.52
CA MET A 571 -12.87 -10.56 -17.97
C MET A 571 -13.03 -12.08 -18.14
N GLU A 572 -12.44 -12.63 -19.18
CA GLU A 572 -12.14 -14.05 -19.33
C GLU A 572 -10.63 -14.21 -19.54
N GLY A 573 -9.92 -14.61 -18.46
CA GLY A 573 -8.45 -14.57 -18.49
C GLY A 573 -7.95 -13.15 -18.76
N ASP A 574 -7.12 -12.97 -19.78
CA ASP A 574 -6.59 -11.66 -20.17
C ASP A 574 -7.50 -10.89 -21.15
N GLU A 575 -8.58 -11.51 -21.61
CA GLU A 575 -9.51 -10.90 -22.56
C GLU A 575 -10.58 -10.09 -21.84
N VAL A 576 -10.82 -8.86 -22.31
CA VAL A 576 -11.97 -8.04 -21.92
C VAL A 576 -13.17 -8.44 -22.77
N LEU A 577 -14.11 -9.20 -22.20
CA LEU A 577 -15.33 -9.61 -22.91
C LEU A 577 -16.28 -8.43 -23.14
N GLU A 578 -16.44 -7.59 -22.11
CA GLU A 578 -17.36 -6.45 -22.17
C GLU A 578 -16.90 -5.33 -21.21
N ILE A 579 -17.16 -4.08 -21.60
CA ILE A 579 -17.02 -2.90 -20.73
C ILE A 579 -18.40 -2.33 -20.48
N VAL A 580 -18.89 -2.42 -19.25
CA VAL A 580 -20.20 -1.90 -18.83
C VAL A 580 -20.00 -0.58 -18.09
N ARG A 581 -20.79 0.44 -18.47
CA ARG A 581 -20.77 1.76 -17.85
C ARG A 581 -22.18 2.14 -17.38
N PRO A 582 -22.34 2.92 -16.29
CA PRO A 582 -23.65 3.43 -15.87
C PRO A 582 -24.11 4.66 -16.66
N TYR A 583 -23.41 5.01 -17.74
CA TYR A 583 -23.70 6.15 -18.61
C TYR A 583 -23.41 5.81 -20.08
N GLY A 584 -24.03 6.53 -20.99
CA GLY A 584 -23.88 6.39 -22.44
C GLY A 584 -23.18 7.57 -23.12
N PRO A 585 -23.02 7.52 -24.45
CA PRO A 585 -22.45 8.63 -25.22
C PRO A 585 -23.23 9.95 -25.08
N GLU A 586 -24.54 9.87 -24.84
CA GLU A 586 -25.45 11.00 -24.65
C GLU A 586 -25.24 11.78 -23.35
N ASP A 587 -24.62 11.11 -22.34
CA ASP A 587 -24.34 11.69 -21.01
C ASP A 587 -23.01 12.46 -20.97
N LEU A 588 -22.22 12.37 -22.04
CA LEU A 588 -20.88 12.95 -22.09
C LEU A 588 -20.93 14.48 -22.10
N GLY A 589 -20.25 15.08 -21.11
CA GLY A 589 -20.08 16.51 -20.96
C GLY A 589 -18.81 17.07 -21.60
N ALA A 590 -18.40 18.26 -21.16
CA ALA A 590 -17.14 18.89 -21.53
C ALA A 590 -15.96 18.44 -20.66
N ARG A 591 -16.11 17.39 -19.87
CA ARG A 591 -15.06 16.79 -19.03
C ARG A 591 -14.21 15.81 -19.83
N VAL A 592 -12.93 16.12 -19.97
CA VAL A 592 -11.92 15.23 -20.57
C VAL A 592 -11.05 14.66 -19.46
N ARG A 593 -10.86 13.34 -19.47
CA ARG A 593 -9.93 12.64 -18.58
C ARG A 593 -8.64 12.31 -19.31
N LEU A 594 -7.52 12.78 -18.75
CA LEU A 594 -6.17 12.40 -19.12
C LEU A 594 -5.65 11.43 -18.07
N VAL A 595 -5.29 10.22 -18.50
CA VAL A 595 -4.74 9.15 -17.64
C VAL A 595 -3.32 8.85 -18.06
N TYR A 596 -2.40 8.78 -17.11
CA TYR A 596 -1.06 8.21 -17.26
C TYR A 596 -0.98 6.92 -16.45
N GLN A 597 -0.38 5.87 -17.03
CA GLN A 597 -0.32 4.55 -16.38
C GLN A 597 0.91 3.74 -16.77
N GLY A 598 1.11 2.63 -16.04
CA GLY A 598 2.04 1.57 -16.37
C GLY A 598 3.41 1.71 -15.72
N ALA A 599 4.30 0.79 -16.03
CA ALA A 599 5.64 0.69 -15.49
C ALA A 599 6.67 0.54 -16.60
N GLU A 600 7.91 0.97 -16.33
CA GLU A 600 9.04 0.77 -17.25
C GLU A 600 9.36 -0.71 -17.42
N TYR A 601 9.29 -1.47 -16.31
CA TYR A 601 9.84 -2.79 -16.22
C TYR A 601 9.27 -3.53 -14.98
N ARG A 602 9.32 -4.87 -14.93
CA ARG A 602 8.81 -5.67 -13.78
C ARG A 602 9.60 -5.49 -12.49
N GLY A 603 10.91 -5.27 -12.62
CA GLY A 603 11.84 -5.18 -11.48
C GLY A 603 11.87 -3.82 -10.77
N ARG A 604 12.95 -3.57 -10.01
CA ARG A 604 13.10 -2.36 -9.18
C ARG A 604 13.14 -1.05 -9.97
N ALA A 605 13.56 -1.08 -11.23
CA ALA A 605 13.59 0.09 -12.12
C ALA A 605 12.24 0.38 -12.79
N ARG A 606 11.13 -0.01 -12.17
CA ARG A 606 9.77 0.07 -12.71
C ARG A 606 9.20 1.47 -12.83
N THR A 607 9.76 2.44 -12.11
CA THR A 607 9.21 3.80 -12.04
C THR A 607 9.20 4.48 -13.39
N THR A 608 8.03 4.94 -13.81
CA THR A 608 7.85 5.80 -14.99
C THR A 608 7.52 7.21 -14.54
N THR A 609 8.30 8.19 -15.01
CA THR A 609 8.03 9.62 -14.81
C THR A 609 7.15 10.14 -15.93
N TRP A 610 6.05 10.82 -15.58
CA TRP A 610 5.06 11.38 -16.49
C TRP A 610 5.01 12.92 -16.45
N ASP A 611 6.11 13.57 -16.05
CA ASP A 611 6.19 15.04 -16.06
C ASP A 611 5.91 15.54 -17.49
N GLY A 612 5.02 16.53 -17.61
CA GLY A 612 4.57 16.95 -18.93
C GLY A 612 3.77 18.25 -18.93
N SER A 613 3.33 18.61 -20.12
CA SER A 613 2.44 19.74 -20.36
C SER A 613 1.31 19.36 -21.30
N LEU A 614 0.22 20.11 -21.20
CA LEU A 614 -0.95 20.00 -22.06
C LEU A 614 -1.35 21.40 -22.51
N ALA A 615 -1.71 21.52 -23.77
CA ALA A 615 -2.24 22.75 -24.38
C ALA A 615 -3.63 22.51 -24.98
N ILE A 616 -4.47 23.52 -24.87
CA ILE A 616 -5.83 23.57 -25.45
C ILE A 616 -5.87 24.70 -26.48
N GLU A 617 -6.24 24.38 -27.71
CA GLU A 617 -6.44 25.33 -28.80
C GLU A 617 -7.94 25.38 -29.18
N GLY A 618 -8.48 26.58 -29.41
CA GLY A 618 -9.88 26.78 -29.78
C GLY A 618 -10.91 26.51 -28.66
N ASN A 619 -10.44 26.35 -27.40
CA ASN A 619 -11.27 26.14 -26.22
C ASN A 619 -10.58 26.70 -24.97
N ALA A 620 -11.15 26.48 -23.77
CA ALA A 620 -10.56 26.94 -22.53
C ALA A 620 -10.81 25.96 -21.38
N ILE A 621 -9.81 25.82 -20.51
CA ILE A 621 -9.92 25.08 -19.25
C ILE A 621 -10.68 25.94 -18.23
N LEU A 622 -11.76 25.41 -17.69
CA LEU A 622 -12.54 26.01 -16.61
C LEU A 622 -12.10 25.54 -15.24
N ARG A 623 -11.85 24.24 -15.11
CA ARG A 623 -11.48 23.58 -13.86
C ARG A 623 -10.66 22.34 -14.13
N THR A 624 -9.83 21.96 -13.18
CA THR A 624 -9.10 20.67 -13.18
C THR A 624 -9.19 20.00 -11.83
N ALA A 625 -9.04 18.68 -11.82
CA ALA A 625 -8.86 17.88 -10.61
C ALA A 625 -7.89 16.74 -10.89
N VAL A 626 -6.98 16.48 -9.97
CA VAL A 626 -6.11 15.30 -10.04
C VAL A 626 -6.77 14.13 -9.31
N PHE A 627 -6.58 12.92 -9.80
CA PHE A 627 -6.99 11.70 -9.11
C PHE A 627 -5.81 10.73 -9.04
N ASN A 628 -5.83 9.85 -8.02
CA ASN A 628 -4.71 8.95 -7.70
C ASN A 628 -3.36 9.67 -7.59
N ASN A 629 -3.36 10.89 -7.10
CA ASN A 629 -2.13 11.64 -6.83
C ASN A 629 -1.59 11.26 -5.45
N TRP A 630 -0.82 10.18 -5.40
CA TRP A 630 -0.27 9.66 -4.17
C TRP A 630 0.91 10.48 -3.60
N ASN A 631 1.52 11.35 -4.39
CA ASN A 631 2.64 12.18 -3.97
C ASN A 631 2.26 13.67 -4.03
N LEU A 632 2.10 14.29 -2.87
CA LEU A 632 1.66 15.68 -2.75
C LEU A 632 2.69 16.72 -3.22
N ASP A 633 3.95 16.34 -3.41
CA ASP A 633 4.98 17.19 -4.03
C ASP A 633 4.82 17.23 -5.57
N ARG A 634 3.86 16.48 -6.11
CA ARG A 634 3.56 16.35 -7.53
C ARG A 634 2.13 16.79 -7.83
N GLY A 635 1.67 16.55 -9.03
CA GLY A 635 0.38 17.03 -9.51
C GLY A 635 0.54 18.26 -10.40
N ILE A 636 -0.49 19.08 -10.50
CA ILE A 636 -0.47 20.28 -11.37
C ILE A 636 0.46 21.33 -10.79
N GLN A 637 1.45 21.73 -11.56
CA GLN A 637 2.48 22.71 -11.20
C GLN A 637 2.14 24.13 -11.68
N ARG A 638 1.54 24.25 -12.86
CA ARG A 638 1.08 25.49 -13.48
C ARG A 638 -0.20 25.23 -14.26
N GLN A 639 -1.10 26.19 -14.27
CA GLN A 639 -2.37 26.13 -15.02
C GLN A 639 -2.80 27.52 -15.42
N ASN A 640 -3.37 27.62 -16.64
CA ASN A 640 -4.11 28.76 -17.14
C ASN A 640 -5.28 28.27 -18.04
N ALA A 641 -6.02 29.18 -18.67
CA ALA A 641 -7.14 28.81 -19.53
C ALA A 641 -6.75 28.01 -20.78
N SER A 642 -5.51 28.12 -21.26
CA SER A 642 -5.03 27.47 -22.49
C SER A 642 -4.17 26.24 -22.25
N GLY A 643 -3.85 25.87 -21.01
CA GLY A 643 -3.05 24.68 -20.74
C GLY A 643 -2.63 24.51 -19.29
N LEU A 644 -1.93 23.43 -19.05
CA LEU A 644 -1.38 23.08 -17.72
C LEU A 644 -0.07 22.32 -17.85
N ALA A 645 0.72 22.31 -16.78
CA ALA A 645 1.88 21.45 -16.63
C ALA A 645 1.79 20.68 -15.32
N TRP A 646 2.23 19.42 -15.34
CA TRP A 646 2.16 18.53 -14.18
C TRP A 646 3.43 17.72 -13.96
N LYS A 647 3.56 17.19 -12.75
CA LYS A 647 4.54 16.16 -12.39
C LYS A 647 3.82 14.93 -11.88
N ALA A 648 4.20 13.75 -12.36
CA ALA A 648 3.62 12.50 -11.91
C ALA A 648 4.59 11.33 -12.08
N VAL A 649 4.33 10.24 -11.32
CA VAL A 649 5.04 8.96 -11.48
C VAL A 649 4.05 7.82 -11.35
N THR A 650 4.35 6.71 -12.03
CA THR A 650 3.65 5.43 -11.86
C THR A 650 4.64 4.28 -11.72
N THR A 651 4.16 3.17 -11.15
CA THR A 651 4.91 1.92 -10.95
C THR A 651 4.02 0.71 -11.33
N GLY A 652 3.29 0.83 -12.45
CA GLY A 652 2.27 -0.10 -12.91
C GLY A 652 0.84 0.37 -12.62
N ASN A 653 0.63 1.19 -11.61
CA ASN A 653 -0.63 1.86 -11.32
C ASN A 653 -0.95 2.96 -12.35
N HIS A 654 -2.04 3.66 -12.11
CA HIS A 654 -2.46 4.81 -12.91
C HIS A 654 -2.77 6.01 -12.03
N GLY A 655 -2.74 7.18 -12.64
CA GLY A 655 -3.23 8.43 -12.10
C GLY A 655 -3.63 9.34 -13.24
N GLY A 656 -4.15 10.52 -12.95
CA GLY A 656 -4.56 11.39 -14.04
C GLY A 656 -5.10 12.74 -13.61
N ILE A 657 -5.60 13.44 -14.62
CA ILE A 657 -6.17 14.79 -14.49
C ILE A 657 -7.50 14.83 -15.21
N ASP A 658 -8.54 15.22 -14.51
CA ASP A 658 -9.82 15.61 -15.09
C ASP A 658 -9.78 17.08 -15.46
N ILE A 659 -10.22 17.40 -16.65
CA ILE A 659 -10.18 18.73 -17.25
C ILE A 659 -11.58 19.09 -17.72
N TRP A 660 -12.21 20.08 -17.09
CA TRP A 660 -13.50 20.61 -17.54
C TRP A 660 -13.24 21.77 -18.49
N LEU A 661 -13.73 21.63 -19.70
CA LEU A 661 -13.59 22.61 -20.77
C LEU A 661 -14.83 23.50 -20.85
N ARG A 662 -14.70 24.65 -21.51
CA ARG A 662 -15.83 25.54 -21.78
C ARG A 662 -16.86 24.92 -22.73
N ASP A 663 -16.36 24.16 -23.70
CA ASP A 663 -17.17 23.53 -24.74
C ASP A 663 -16.68 22.08 -24.95
N GLY A 664 -17.60 21.13 -24.92
CA GLY A 664 -17.36 19.71 -25.10
C GLY A 664 -17.09 19.27 -26.54
N ILE A 665 -17.36 20.13 -27.50
CA ILE A 665 -17.31 19.79 -28.95
C ILE A 665 -16.35 20.65 -29.76
N ALA A 666 -15.64 21.60 -29.15
CA ALA A 666 -14.77 22.53 -29.88
C ALA A 666 -13.33 22.42 -29.43
N GLY A 667 -12.42 22.66 -30.38
CA GLY A 667 -11.00 22.80 -30.14
C GLY A 667 -10.20 21.50 -30.20
N ARG A 668 -8.92 21.63 -29.87
CA ARG A 668 -7.95 20.55 -29.88
C ARG A 668 -7.19 20.50 -28.56
N ILE A 669 -6.97 19.28 -28.05
CA ILE A 669 -6.09 18.99 -26.92
C ILE A 669 -4.80 18.38 -27.44
N SER A 670 -3.66 18.90 -27.01
CA SER A 670 -2.34 18.32 -27.27
C SER A 670 -1.55 18.21 -25.97
N PHE A 671 -0.65 17.25 -25.91
CA PHE A 671 0.20 17.02 -24.74
C PHE A 671 1.59 16.56 -25.15
N GLU A 672 2.55 16.82 -24.26
CA GLU A 672 3.91 16.37 -24.37
C GLU A 672 4.45 15.93 -23.02
N THR A 673 5.06 14.73 -23.00
CA THR A 673 5.86 14.19 -21.89
C THR A 673 7.18 13.69 -22.45
N LYS A 674 8.13 13.36 -21.59
CA LYS A 674 9.38 12.74 -22.05
C LYS A 674 9.15 11.35 -22.71
N ASN A 675 8.03 10.66 -22.42
CA ASN A 675 7.77 9.30 -22.88
C ASN A 675 6.91 9.25 -24.15
N VAL A 676 5.98 10.19 -24.30
CA VAL A 676 5.04 10.22 -25.42
C VAL A 676 4.49 11.63 -25.62
N ARG A 677 4.22 11.98 -26.88
CA ARG A 677 3.52 13.20 -27.28
C ARG A 677 2.35 12.86 -28.17
N GLY A 678 1.31 13.67 -28.14
CA GLY A 678 0.13 13.44 -28.96
C GLY A 678 -0.94 14.49 -28.79
N GLY A 679 -2.09 14.27 -29.37
CA GLY A 679 -3.23 15.14 -29.25
C GLY A 679 -4.42 14.64 -30.04
N ARG A 680 -5.59 15.20 -29.78
CA ARG A 680 -6.86 14.87 -30.44
C ARG A 680 -7.73 16.12 -30.56
N ASP A 681 -8.56 16.16 -31.59
CA ASP A 681 -9.67 17.08 -31.64
C ASP A 681 -10.71 16.65 -30.61
N ILE A 682 -11.22 17.58 -29.83
CA ILE A 682 -12.13 17.30 -28.70
C ILE A 682 -13.41 16.61 -29.20
N THR A 683 -13.87 16.96 -30.40
CA THR A 683 -15.01 16.29 -31.07
C THR A 683 -14.82 14.80 -31.30
N SER A 684 -13.56 14.34 -31.43
CA SER A 684 -13.25 12.92 -31.66
C SER A 684 -13.18 12.11 -30.36
N LEU A 685 -13.19 12.76 -29.20
CA LEU A 685 -13.17 12.10 -27.91
C LEU A 685 -14.58 11.63 -27.53
N GLY A 686 -14.68 10.40 -27.12
CA GLY A 686 -15.92 9.74 -26.67
C GLY A 686 -15.69 8.89 -25.45
N LEU A 687 -16.49 7.81 -25.31
CA LEU A 687 -16.34 6.79 -24.29
C LEU A 687 -15.06 5.97 -24.45
N GLU A 688 -14.63 5.81 -25.72
CA GLU A 688 -13.45 5.00 -26.03
C GLU A 688 -12.16 5.73 -25.65
N ARG A 689 -11.24 4.98 -25.08
CA ARG A 689 -9.95 5.48 -24.62
C ARG A 689 -8.99 5.60 -25.81
N HIS A 690 -8.64 6.81 -26.20
CA HIS A 690 -7.54 7.02 -27.15
C HIS A 690 -6.21 6.78 -26.44
N ILE A 691 -5.51 5.68 -26.80
CA ILE A 691 -4.30 5.19 -26.15
C ILE A 691 -3.08 5.66 -26.94
N PHE A 692 -2.17 6.32 -26.26
CA PHE A 692 -0.85 6.73 -26.77
C PHE A 692 0.20 5.88 -26.04
N SER A 693 0.61 4.79 -26.67
CA SER A 693 1.56 3.82 -26.07
C SER A 693 2.95 4.41 -25.92
N ALA A 694 3.57 4.12 -24.78
CA ALA A 694 4.96 4.46 -24.47
C ALA A 694 5.81 3.22 -24.20
N GLY A 695 5.35 2.02 -24.63
CA GLY A 695 6.04 0.74 -24.45
C GLY A 695 6.01 0.24 -23.01
N GLY A 696 7.03 -0.53 -22.60
CA GLY A 696 7.14 -1.10 -21.26
C GLY A 696 5.96 -1.99 -20.89
N LEU A 697 5.61 -2.02 -19.59
CA LEU A 697 4.44 -2.73 -19.06
C LEU A 697 3.23 -1.78 -19.07
N GLU A 698 2.47 -1.80 -20.16
CA GLU A 698 1.26 -0.97 -20.37
C GLU A 698 1.49 0.54 -20.17
N ARG A 699 2.71 1.03 -20.35
CA ARG A 699 2.96 2.47 -20.27
C ARG A 699 2.19 3.18 -21.37
N ALA A 700 1.31 4.06 -20.96
CA ALA A 700 0.49 4.82 -21.89
C ALA A 700 -0.03 6.11 -21.26
N LEU A 701 -0.31 7.07 -22.14
CA LEU A 701 -1.20 8.17 -21.85
C LEU A 701 -2.52 7.92 -22.57
N LYS A 702 -3.65 8.18 -21.91
CA LYS A 702 -4.99 7.94 -22.46
C LYS A 702 -5.82 9.21 -22.37
N LEU A 703 -6.66 9.45 -23.38
CA LEU A 703 -7.63 10.54 -23.42
C LEU A 703 -9.01 10.00 -23.76
N TYR A 704 -10.04 10.43 -23.02
CA TYR A 704 -11.44 10.11 -23.25
C TYR A 704 -12.34 11.10 -22.52
N ARG A 705 -13.65 11.09 -22.80
CA ARG A 705 -14.62 11.96 -22.15
C ARG A 705 -15.39 11.24 -21.07
N LEU A 706 -15.85 12.01 -20.10
CA LEU A 706 -16.73 11.57 -19.02
C LEU A 706 -17.96 12.51 -18.93
N PRO A 707 -19.03 12.07 -18.26
CA PRO A 707 -20.10 12.97 -17.81
C PRO A 707 -19.53 14.12 -16.96
N GLU A 708 -20.23 15.26 -16.97
CA GLU A 708 -19.86 16.43 -16.14
C GLU A 708 -19.77 16.05 -14.65
N GLN A 709 -20.75 15.28 -14.20
CA GLN A 709 -20.83 14.70 -12.86
C GLN A 709 -21.22 13.23 -12.98
N MET A 710 -20.64 12.42 -12.14
CA MET A 710 -20.99 11.01 -12.00
C MET A 710 -21.66 10.82 -10.64
N THR A 711 -22.77 10.09 -10.58
CA THR A 711 -23.57 9.91 -9.37
C THR A 711 -23.79 8.44 -9.01
N GLU A 712 -23.71 7.56 -10.03
CA GLU A 712 -24.07 6.16 -9.85
C GLU A 712 -23.00 5.40 -9.07
N THR A 713 -23.31 5.09 -7.81
CA THR A 713 -22.45 4.31 -6.92
C THR A 713 -22.85 2.84 -6.86
N ARG A 714 -23.97 2.44 -7.51
CA ARG A 714 -24.48 1.07 -7.50
C ARG A 714 -24.63 0.53 -8.91
N MET A 715 -24.27 -0.74 -9.09
CA MET A 715 -24.39 -1.38 -10.37
C MET A 715 -24.69 -2.86 -10.20
N THR A 716 -25.66 -3.37 -10.95
CA THR A 716 -25.96 -4.80 -11.07
C THR A 716 -25.87 -5.18 -12.53
N ILE A 717 -25.07 -6.19 -12.83
CA ILE A 717 -24.85 -6.69 -14.18
C ILE A 717 -25.24 -8.15 -14.20
N ARG A 718 -26.02 -8.56 -15.20
CA ARG A 718 -26.39 -9.95 -15.46
C ARG A 718 -26.13 -10.27 -16.92
N ARG A 719 -25.37 -11.33 -17.18
CA ARG A 719 -25.01 -11.75 -18.55
C ARG A 719 -25.08 -13.28 -18.70
N MET A 720 -25.56 -13.71 -19.84
CA MET A 720 -25.35 -15.08 -20.28
C MET A 720 -23.99 -15.16 -20.98
N LEU A 721 -23.11 -15.98 -20.47
CA LEU A 721 -21.75 -16.18 -21.01
C LEU A 721 -21.59 -17.63 -21.44
N ARG A 722 -20.92 -17.81 -22.56
CA ARG A 722 -20.57 -19.13 -23.07
C ARG A 722 -19.22 -19.58 -22.53
N LEU A 723 -19.17 -20.84 -22.12
CA LEU A 723 -17.94 -21.46 -21.64
C LEU A 723 -17.01 -21.81 -22.81
N ARG A 724 -15.73 -21.84 -22.54
CA ARG A 724 -14.73 -22.39 -23.48
C ARG A 724 -15.00 -23.87 -23.76
N GLU A 725 -14.75 -24.29 -24.98
CA GLU A 725 -14.88 -25.70 -25.40
C GLU A 725 -13.80 -26.59 -24.75
N THR A 726 -12.63 -26.00 -24.49
CA THR A 726 -11.48 -26.70 -23.88
C THR A 726 -10.74 -25.78 -22.91
N GLY A 727 -10.16 -26.38 -21.88
CA GLY A 727 -9.45 -25.66 -20.82
C GLY A 727 -10.39 -24.97 -19.83
N ASP A 728 -9.84 -24.11 -19.00
CA ASP A 728 -10.60 -23.35 -18.02
C ASP A 728 -11.20 -22.08 -18.64
N THR A 729 -12.47 -21.82 -18.35
CA THR A 729 -13.07 -20.50 -18.44
C THR A 729 -12.83 -19.78 -17.12
N ARG A 730 -12.14 -18.63 -17.15
CA ARG A 730 -11.63 -17.89 -15.98
C ARG A 730 -12.32 -16.54 -15.89
N LEU A 731 -13.48 -16.50 -15.24
CA LEU A 731 -14.34 -15.32 -15.19
C LEU A 731 -14.06 -14.48 -13.94
N PHE A 732 -13.80 -13.19 -14.15
CA PHE A 732 -13.67 -12.22 -13.08
C PHE A 732 -14.03 -10.81 -13.58
N VAL A 733 -14.04 -9.85 -12.68
CA VAL A 733 -14.29 -8.44 -13.03
C VAL A 733 -13.18 -7.53 -12.52
N ARG A 734 -12.96 -6.44 -13.25
CA ARG A 734 -12.23 -5.26 -12.80
C ARG A 734 -13.19 -4.09 -12.71
N VAL A 735 -13.23 -3.42 -11.56
CA VAL A 735 -14.08 -2.26 -11.31
C VAL A 735 -13.22 -1.02 -11.22
N TRP A 736 -13.67 0.07 -11.82
CA TRP A 736 -13.05 1.38 -11.78
C TRP A 736 -14.02 2.39 -11.22
N GLN A 737 -13.60 3.18 -10.23
CA GLN A 737 -14.36 4.30 -9.71
C GLN A 737 -13.83 5.63 -10.27
N GLU A 738 -14.68 6.66 -10.20
CA GLU A 738 -14.37 8.02 -10.67
C GLU A 738 -13.12 8.61 -10.00
N ASP A 739 -12.92 8.32 -8.70
CA ASP A 739 -11.78 8.75 -7.90
C ASP A 739 -10.48 8.02 -8.23
N GLY A 740 -10.51 7.06 -9.18
CA GLY A 740 -9.38 6.27 -9.63
C GLY A 740 -9.13 5.01 -8.81
N HIS A 741 -9.91 4.73 -7.78
CA HIS A 741 -9.82 3.43 -7.09
C HIS A 741 -10.31 2.28 -7.97
N ARG A 742 -9.70 1.10 -7.76
CA ARG A 742 -10.00 -0.13 -8.51
C ARG A 742 -10.30 -1.29 -7.57
N ALA A 743 -11.01 -2.29 -8.11
CA ALA A 743 -11.14 -3.61 -7.50
C ALA A 743 -10.96 -4.72 -8.55
N TRP A 744 -10.57 -5.90 -8.08
CA TRP A 744 -10.46 -7.15 -8.85
C TRP A 744 -11.11 -8.27 -8.06
N SER A 745 -12.10 -8.95 -8.62
CA SER A 745 -12.60 -10.18 -8.00
C SER A 745 -11.62 -11.33 -8.23
N SER A 746 -11.54 -12.30 -7.31
CA SER A 746 -10.87 -13.57 -7.60
C SER A 746 -11.57 -14.28 -8.76
N PRO A 747 -10.83 -14.90 -9.69
CA PRO A 747 -11.44 -15.60 -10.82
C PRO A 747 -12.27 -16.80 -10.37
N ILE A 748 -13.39 -17.05 -11.06
CA ILE A 748 -14.15 -18.31 -11.00
C ILE A 748 -13.61 -19.20 -12.12
N TYR A 749 -13.14 -20.38 -11.76
CA TYR A 749 -12.55 -21.35 -12.68
C TYR A 749 -13.57 -22.42 -13.05
N LEU A 750 -14.00 -22.46 -14.30
CA LEU A 750 -15.01 -23.37 -14.80
C LEU A 750 -14.40 -24.26 -15.89
N PHE A 751 -14.60 -25.57 -15.80
CA PHE A 751 -14.10 -26.54 -16.79
C PHE A 751 -15.08 -27.68 -17.00
N ARG A 752 -14.90 -28.44 -18.07
CA ARG A 752 -15.73 -29.57 -18.45
C ARG A 752 -15.21 -30.94 -18.01
#